data_84a9c1b603c9fbec05c289f590121ea9
#
_entry.id   84a9c1b603c9fbec05c289f590121ea9
#
_cell.length_a   1.000
_cell.length_b   1.000
_cell.length_c   1.000
_cell.angle_alpha   90.00
_cell.angle_beta   90.00
_cell.angle_gamma   90.00
#
_symmetry.space_group_name_H-M   'P 1'
#
loop_
_entity.id
_entity.type
_entity.pdbx_description
1 polymer ?
#
loop_
_entity_poly.entity_id
_entity_poly.type
_entity_poly.pdbx_seq_one_letter_code
_entity_poly.pdbx_strand_id
1 'polypeptide(L)'
;MNETIEIRGAKQHNLKNIDLSIPRDSLVVFTGLSGSGKSSLAFDTIYAEGQRRYVESLSSYARMFLGQMEKPDVESIEGLSPAISIDQKTTSRNPRSTVGTVTEIHDYLRLLYARIGQPHCPKCGKPIKQQSIDQMVENVLAMGEGKRILLLSAVVRERKGEHVKVLEDLRKNGFARAMVDGEIIDLSEEHEKLAKTKKHTIYAVVDRIVVREDAKGRINDSLETALAPQGIVTIQDADTGEQTVMSANYACPDCGISMEELTPRMFSFNSPFGACPTCSGLGTMSKVDPDLIIPDKSKSLRQGAISIPGWDTSQPGSMAEMYFAAMANHYGFSLDVPVSQLPKEIIDLFLYGSKEKIKISYDKEFGSGSFYSEFEGLVNNIERRYHETQSDYMKEEYEQFMATVPCPDCHGARLRPEVLGVKVGGLSIAELSDMPVAEIKPFIDQLKLAPREKMIAGRILKEIQSRIGFLNDVGLDYITLSRTAYTLSGGEAQRIRLATQIGSRLTGVLYILDEPSIGLHQRDNDKLLATLKNLRDLGNTLIVVEHDEDTMRAADQIVDIGPGAGEHGGQLVAQGTVEEIEACEASITGQYLSGKKQVAIPEKRRKPTGTLVVKGCKENNLKNVDIKVPLGVFTCVTGVSGSGKSSFVNEILYKSLARDLNRARVRPGHYDKIVGLEQLDKVIDIDQSPIGRTPRSNPATYTGVFDMIRDLFAQTPDAKMRGYKNGRFSFNVKGGRCESCKGDGIVKIEMHFLPDVYVPCDVCKGKRYNRETLEVYYKGKNIADVLDMTIEQARDFFSPIQRIHRKLDVLCQVGLGYMRLGQPSTTLSGGEAQRVKLATELSKKGTGRTLYILDEPTTGLHVADVDRLVKILHQLVESGNSVVVIEHNLDVIKTADQIIDLGPEGGDRGGTIVTTGTPEQVAKVPQSYTGQYLAPILAKQKAHK
;
A
#
# COMPACT_ATOMS: atom_id res chain seq x y z
N MET A 1 -0.94 -41.74 14.46
CA MET A 1 -1.47 -40.35 14.45
C MET A 1 -2.89 -40.43 13.92
N ASN A 2 -3.82 -39.63 14.43
CA ASN A 2 -5.17 -39.60 13.87
C ASN A 2 -5.09 -39.20 12.39
N GLU A 3 -5.76 -39.94 11.52
CA GLU A 3 -5.81 -39.67 10.08
C GLU A 3 -6.75 -38.50 9.75
N THR A 4 -7.53 -38.03 10.74
CA THR A 4 -8.54 -36.99 10.63
C THR A 4 -8.42 -35.95 11.74
N ILE A 5 -8.93 -34.76 11.47
CA ILE A 5 -9.24 -33.73 12.47
C ILE A 5 -10.73 -33.81 12.74
N GLU A 6 -11.08 -34.21 13.97
CA GLU A 6 -12.48 -34.36 14.40
C GLU A 6 -12.94 -33.12 15.16
N ILE A 7 -14.00 -32.50 14.69
CA ILE A 7 -14.62 -31.31 15.29
C ILE A 7 -16.01 -31.72 15.78
N ARG A 8 -16.34 -31.47 17.03
CA ARG A 8 -17.63 -31.77 17.62
C ARG A 8 -18.25 -30.57 18.29
N GLY A 9 -19.50 -30.30 17.98
CA GLY A 9 -20.29 -29.30 18.65
C GLY A 9 -19.81 -27.85 18.43
N ALA A 10 -19.44 -27.46 17.22
CA ALA A 10 -19.04 -26.09 16.94
C ALA A 10 -20.26 -25.15 16.93
N LYS A 11 -20.23 -24.11 17.81
CA LYS A 11 -21.35 -23.18 18.04
C LYS A 11 -20.94 -21.72 17.95
N GLN A 12 -19.71 -21.43 17.48
CA GLN A 12 -19.20 -20.06 17.41
C GLN A 12 -20.06 -19.20 16.48
N HIS A 13 -20.43 -18.00 16.92
CA HIS A 13 -21.25 -17.02 16.21
C HIS A 13 -22.60 -17.60 15.74
N ASN A 14 -22.76 -17.84 14.41
CA ASN A 14 -23.99 -18.36 13.82
C ASN A 14 -23.98 -19.89 13.59
N LEU A 15 -22.90 -20.59 13.99
CA LEU A 15 -22.82 -22.05 13.83
C LEU A 15 -23.83 -22.79 14.70
N LYS A 16 -24.45 -23.80 14.14
CA LYS A 16 -25.55 -24.53 14.77
C LYS A 16 -25.12 -25.95 15.14
N ASN A 17 -24.17 -26.06 16.09
CA ASN A 17 -23.70 -27.34 16.61
C ASN A 17 -23.17 -28.26 15.50
N ILE A 18 -22.16 -27.80 14.77
CA ILE A 18 -21.58 -28.55 13.65
C ILE A 18 -20.62 -29.61 14.14
N ASP A 19 -20.83 -30.84 13.67
CA ASP A 19 -19.88 -31.96 13.74
C ASP A 19 -19.24 -32.16 12.37
N LEU A 20 -17.91 -32.29 12.31
CA LEU A 20 -17.16 -32.34 11.06
C LEU A 20 -15.89 -33.16 11.21
N SER A 21 -15.59 -34.02 10.24
CA SER A 21 -14.33 -34.78 10.13
C SER A 21 -13.57 -34.33 8.90
N ILE A 22 -12.33 -33.86 9.08
CA ILE A 22 -11.47 -33.35 8.03
C ILE A 22 -10.28 -34.28 7.86
N PRO A 23 -10.02 -34.82 6.65
CA PRO A 23 -8.85 -35.67 6.42
C PRO A 23 -7.56 -34.82 6.54
N ARG A 24 -6.53 -35.40 7.13
CA ARG A 24 -5.20 -34.78 7.19
C ARG A 24 -4.48 -34.93 5.85
N ASP A 25 -3.45 -34.13 5.66
CA ASP A 25 -2.59 -34.12 4.47
C ASP A 25 -3.42 -33.98 3.18
N SER A 26 -4.45 -33.15 3.22
CA SER A 26 -5.43 -32.93 2.18
C SER A 26 -5.71 -31.43 1.97
N LEU A 27 -6.23 -31.10 0.79
CA LEU A 27 -6.76 -29.78 0.44
C LEU A 27 -8.29 -29.79 0.62
N VAL A 28 -8.78 -29.12 1.64
CA VAL A 28 -10.20 -29.02 1.96
C VAL A 28 -10.73 -27.63 1.71
N VAL A 29 -11.78 -27.52 0.93
CA VAL A 29 -12.41 -26.21 0.63
C VAL A 29 -13.70 -26.05 1.43
N PHE A 30 -13.77 -24.94 2.19
CA PHE A 30 -14.98 -24.49 2.87
C PHE A 30 -15.72 -23.51 1.98
N THR A 31 -16.93 -23.84 1.57
CA THR A 31 -17.76 -23.04 0.67
C THR A 31 -19.15 -22.77 1.24
N GLY A 32 -19.97 -21.98 0.54
CA GLY A 32 -21.32 -21.59 0.91
C GLY A 32 -21.58 -20.10 0.75
N LEU A 33 -22.80 -19.64 0.96
CA LEU A 33 -23.20 -18.23 0.80
C LEU A 33 -22.39 -17.28 1.68
N SER A 34 -22.27 -16.02 1.28
CA SER A 34 -21.68 -14.97 2.12
C SER A 34 -22.46 -14.87 3.45
N GLY A 35 -21.73 -14.88 4.59
CA GLY A 35 -22.34 -14.87 5.92
C GLY A 35 -22.92 -16.22 6.38
N SER A 36 -22.65 -17.35 5.69
CA SER A 36 -23.14 -18.67 6.11
C SER A 36 -22.43 -19.27 7.32
N GLY A 37 -21.26 -18.75 7.74
CA GLY A 37 -20.50 -19.24 8.89
C GLY A 37 -19.15 -19.91 8.54
N LYS A 38 -18.71 -19.86 7.27
CA LYS A 38 -17.43 -20.44 6.82
C LYS A 38 -16.24 -19.94 7.62
N SER A 39 -16.08 -18.62 7.67
CA SER A 39 -14.98 -17.99 8.40
C SER A 39 -15.09 -18.22 9.90
N SER A 40 -16.30 -18.28 10.47
CA SER A 40 -16.52 -18.63 11.87
C SER A 40 -16.02 -20.03 12.20
N LEU A 41 -16.22 -20.99 11.30
CA LEU A 41 -15.71 -22.35 11.49
C LEU A 41 -14.20 -22.42 11.27
N ALA A 42 -13.68 -21.84 10.17
CA ALA A 42 -12.26 -21.94 9.81
C ALA A 42 -11.35 -21.14 10.76
N PHE A 43 -11.67 -19.86 10.99
CA PHE A 43 -10.79 -18.93 11.72
C PHE A 43 -11.19 -18.82 13.20
N ASP A 44 -12.47 -18.54 13.48
CA ASP A 44 -12.89 -18.28 14.87
C ASP A 44 -13.07 -19.56 15.70
N THR A 45 -13.07 -20.74 15.06
CA THR A 45 -13.16 -22.04 15.74
C THR A 45 -11.87 -22.85 15.58
N ILE A 46 -11.55 -23.33 14.38
CA ILE A 46 -10.44 -24.28 14.16
C ILE A 46 -9.08 -23.59 14.40
N TYR A 47 -8.83 -22.46 13.75
CA TYR A 47 -7.57 -21.71 13.92
C TYR A 47 -7.43 -21.19 15.35
N ALA A 48 -8.48 -20.60 15.90
CA ALA A 48 -8.47 -20.04 17.25
C ALA A 48 -8.11 -21.12 18.31
N GLU A 49 -8.69 -22.32 18.20
CA GLU A 49 -8.36 -23.43 19.09
C GLU A 49 -6.93 -23.94 18.87
N GLY A 50 -6.46 -24.04 17.62
CA GLY A 50 -5.08 -24.43 17.32
C GLY A 50 -4.06 -23.44 17.89
N GLN A 51 -4.30 -22.16 17.74
CA GLN A 51 -3.45 -21.11 18.28
C GLN A 51 -3.51 -21.08 19.82
N ARG A 52 -4.70 -21.24 20.42
CA ARG A 52 -4.85 -21.32 21.87
C ARG A 52 -4.01 -22.45 22.46
N ARG A 53 -4.09 -23.66 21.91
CA ARG A 53 -3.28 -24.82 22.34
C ARG A 53 -1.79 -24.60 22.18
N TYR A 54 -1.40 -23.97 21.08
CA TYR A 54 0.01 -23.61 20.86
C TYR A 54 0.51 -22.63 21.94
N VAL A 55 -0.23 -21.57 22.21
CA VAL A 55 0.11 -20.57 23.25
C VAL A 55 0.13 -21.23 24.64
N GLU A 56 -0.80 -22.12 24.94
CA GLU A 56 -0.82 -22.87 26.21
C GLU A 56 0.39 -23.79 26.39
N SER A 57 0.98 -24.28 25.30
CA SER A 57 2.20 -25.11 25.36
C SER A 57 3.47 -24.31 25.65
N LEU A 58 3.42 -22.96 25.51
CA LEU A 58 4.56 -22.09 25.78
C LEU A 58 4.81 -21.87 27.29
N SER A 59 6.00 -21.36 27.61
CA SER A 59 6.35 -21.01 28.99
C SER A 59 5.40 -19.99 29.60
N SER A 60 5.24 -19.98 30.93
CA SER A 60 4.40 -19.01 31.63
C SER A 60 4.81 -17.54 31.34
N TYR A 61 6.10 -17.30 31.13
CA TYR A 61 6.64 -16.00 30.74
C TYR A 61 6.15 -15.58 29.34
N ALA A 62 6.23 -16.46 28.35
CA ALA A 62 5.76 -16.18 27.01
C ALA A 62 4.24 -15.96 26.95
N ARG A 63 3.46 -16.75 27.72
CA ARG A 63 2.00 -16.58 27.87
C ARG A 63 1.61 -15.21 28.44
N MET A 64 2.40 -14.66 29.36
CA MET A 64 2.13 -13.35 29.96
C MET A 64 2.23 -12.21 28.91
N PHE A 65 3.07 -12.36 27.89
CA PHE A 65 3.17 -11.40 26.79
C PHE A 65 2.11 -11.59 25.69
N LEU A 66 1.73 -12.85 25.42
CA LEU A 66 0.77 -13.18 24.34
C LEU A 66 -0.69 -13.04 24.77
N GLY A 67 -0.96 -12.90 26.07
CA GLY A 67 -2.31 -12.85 26.64
C GLY A 67 -2.99 -14.23 26.73
N GLN A 68 -4.09 -14.29 27.45
CA GLN A 68 -4.97 -15.45 27.44
C GLN A 68 -5.92 -15.35 26.22
N MET A 69 -5.93 -16.40 25.41
CA MET A 69 -6.90 -16.51 24.32
C MET A 69 -8.19 -17.11 24.87
N GLU A 70 -9.33 -16.53 24.49
CA GLU A 70 -10.63 -17.11 24.80
C GLU A 70 -10.79 -18.46 24.10
N LYS A 71 -11.38 -19.44 24.79
CA LYS A 71 -11.71 -20.72 24.19
C LYS A 71 -12.88 -20.50 23.23
N PRO A 72 -12.77 -20.92 21.95
CA PRO A 72 -13.91 -20.89 21.05
C PRO A 72 -15.07 -21.76 21.55
N ASP A 73 -16.29 -21.41 21.16
CA ASP A 73 -17.49 -22.15 21.51
C ASP A 73 -17.59 -23.45 20.69
N VAL A 74 -16.87 -24.46 21.15
CA VAL A 74 -16.77 -25.78 20.56
C VAL A 74 -16.62 -26.84 21.70
N GLU A 75 -17.27 -27.98 21.54
CA GLU A 75 -17.18 -29.04 22.53
C GLU A 75 -15.78 -29.67 22.56
N SER A 76 -15.30 -30.12 21.40
CA SER A 76 -13.95 -30.69 21.27
C SER A 76 -13.43 -30.58 19.83
N ILE A 77 -12.09 -30.44 19.67
CA ILE A 77 -11.37 -30.66 18.41
C ILE A 77 -10.21 -31.60 18.68
N GLU A 78 -10.18 -32.75 18.00
CA GLU A 78 -9.12 -33.74 18.12
C GLU A 78 -8.28 -33.81 16.85
N GLY A 79 -7.04 -34.28 16.92
CA GLY A 79 -6.16 -34.44 15.74
C GLY A 79 -5.59 -33.15 15.20
N LEU A 80 -5.72 -32.00 15.90
CA LEU A 80 -5.29 -30.69 15.43
C LEU A 80 -3.77 -30.55 15.38
N SER A 81 -3.23 -30.13 14.24
CA SER A 81 -1.83 -29.75 14.05
C SER A 81 -1.59 -28.28 14.42
N PRO A 82 -0.32 -27.83 14.59
CA PRO A 82 -0.02 -26.41 14.68
C PRO A 82 -0.65 -25.65 13.49
N ALA A 83 -1.41 -24.60 13.79
CA ALA A 83 -2.20 -23.90 12.79
C ALA A 83 -1.56 -22.56 12.40
N ILE A 84 -1.51 -22.27 11.10
CA ILE A 84 -1.08 -21.02 10.52
C ILE A 84 -2.22 -20.43 9.70
N SER A 85 -2.58 -19.16 10.00
CA SER A 85 -3.59 -18.42 9.27
C SER A 85 -2.95 -17.48 8.23
N ILE A 86 -3.52 -17.46 7.04
CA ILE A 86 -3.16 -16.52 5.97
C ILE A 86 -4.43 -15.78 5.57
N ASP A 87 -4.75 -14.74 6.34
CA ASP A 87 -5.92 -13.90 6.15
C ASP A 87 -5.66 -12.71 5.21
N GLN A 88 -6.73 -12.07 4.75
CA GLN A 88 -6.70 -10.95 3.83
C GLN A 88 -6.48 -9.59 4.53
N LYS A 89 -6.79 -9.46 5.82
CA LYS A 89 -7.02 -8.18 6.50
C LYS A 89 -5.80 -7.35 6.88
N THR A 90 -4.58 -7.84 6.79
CA THR A 90 -3.41 -7.14 7.34
C THR A 90 -2.41 -6.71 6.28
N THR A 91 -2.70 -5.64 5.55
CA THR A 91 -1.63 -4.87 4.92
C THR A 91 -0.91 -4.05 6.00
N SER A 92 0.39 -4.22 6.11
CA SER A 92 1.20 -3.41 7.04
C SER A 92 1.08 -1.94 6.65
N ARG A 93 0.59 -1.10 7.56
CA ARG A 93 0.55 0.36 7.36
C ARG A 93 1.90 1.02 7.57
N ASN A 94 2.94 0.25 7.91
CA ASN A 94 4.28 0.79 8.11
C ASN A 94 4.90 1.17 6.75
N PRO A 95 5.21 2.46 6.50
CA PRO A 95 5.77 2.92 5.22
C PRO A 95 7.19 2.39 4.96
N ARG A 96 7.84 1.81 5.97
CA ARG A 96 9.16 1.18 5.84
C ARG A 96 9.09 -0.29 5.44
N SER A 97 7.93 -0.93 5.51
CA SER A 97 7.77 -2.32 5.06
C SER A 97 7.73 -2.37 3.54
N THR A 98 8.57 -3.22 2.94
CA THR A 98 8.62 -3.49 1.49
C THR A 98 8.41 -4.97 1.23
N VAL A 99 8.11 -5.34 -0.02
CA VAL A 99 8.05 -6.75 -0.42
C VAL A 99 9.34 -7.48 -0.02
N GLY A 100 10.50 -6.90 -0.30
CA GLY A 100 11.79 -7.49 0.05
C GLY A 100 11.99 -7.71 1.55
N THR A 101 11.47 -6.83 2.42
CA THR A 101 11.58 -6.99 3.88
C THR A 101 10.57 -7.99 4.43
N VAL A 102 9.36 -8.04 3.88
CA VAL A 102 8.32 -8.99 4.33
C VAL A 102 8.67 -10.43 3.93
N THR A 103 9.32 -10.61 2.77
CA THR A 103 9.79 -11.91 2.28
C THR A 103 11.17 -12.32 2.82
N GLU A 104 11.79 -11.47 3.63
CA GLU A 104 13.17 -11.63 4.15
C GLU A 104 14.25 -11.64 3.06
N ILE A 105 13.90 -11.48 1.77
CA ILE A 105 14.86 -11.46 0.66
C ILE A 105 15.87 -10.32 0.85
N HIS A 106 15.39 -9.16 1.36
CA HIS A 106 16.25 -8.00 1.60
C HIS A 106 17.36 -8.30 2.64
N ASP A 107 17.11 -9.16 3.62
CA ASP A 107 18.11 -9.54 4.61
C ASP A 107 19.25 -10.36 3.98
N TYR A 108 18.93 -11.25 3.05
CA TYR A 108 19.92 -11.98 2.28
C TYR A 108 20.66 -11.07 1.28
N LEU A 109 19.96 -10.11 0.67
CA LEU A 109 20.62 -9.11 -0.20
C LEU A 109 21.61 -8.26 0.57
N ARG A 110 21.25 -7.77 1.77
CA ARG A 110 22.17 -7.02 2.64
C ARG A 110 23.43 -7.83 2.96
N LEU A 111 23.27 -9.13 3.24
CA LEU A 111 24.39 -10.02 3.50
C LEU A 111 25.23 -10.22 2.23
N LEU A 112 24.63 -10.42 1.07
CA LEU A 112 25.30 -10.58 -0.21
C LEU A 112 26.16 -9.35 -0.53
N TYR A 113 25.58 -8.15 -0.48
CA TYR A 113 26.28 -6.90 -0.79
C TYR A 113 27.39 -6.59 0.20
N ALA A 114 27.23 -6.93 1.49
CA ALA A 114 28.28 -6.77 2.49
C ALA A 114 29.45 -7.73 2.28
N ARG A 115 29.25 -8.91 1.66
CA ARG A 115 30.26 -9.94 1.54
C ARG A 115 31.01 -9.93 0.22
N ILE A 116 30.33 -9.65 -0.89
CA ILE A 116 30.91 -9.68 -2.25
C ILE A 116 30.69 -8.37 -3.02
N GLY A 117 30.05 -7.38 -2.40
CA GLY A 117 29.84 -6.09 -3.04
C GLY A 117 31.13 -5.34 -3.32
N GLN A 118 31.22 -4.76 -4.51
CA GLN A 118 32.36 -3.95 -4.95
C GLN A 118 32.01 -2.47 -4.80
N PRO A 119 32.69 -1.74 -3.89
CA PRO A 119 32.47 -0.32 -3.71
C PRO A 119 32.91 0.49 -4.91
N HIS A 120 32.09 1.48 -5.27
CA HIS A 120 32.39 2.51 -6.28
C HIS A 120 32.18 3.89 -5.67
N CYS A 121 32.97 4.83 -6.11
CA CYS A 121 32.85 6.22 -5.65
C CYS A 121 31.50 6.81 -6.10
N PRO A 122 30.67 7.35 -5.20
CA PRO A 122 29.38 7.93 -5.56
C PRO A 122 29.49 9.20 -6.41
N LYS A 123 30.67 9.86 -6.44
CA LYS A 123 30.90 11.06 -7.27
C LYS A 123 31.47 10.74 -8.65
N CYS A 124 32.53 9.94 -8.75
CA CYS A 124 33.24 9.69 -10.01
C CYS A 124 32.97 8.29 -10.59
N GLY A 125 32.27 7.41 -9.88
CA GLY A 125 31.93 6.05 -10.35
C GLY A 125 33.10 5.05 -10.39
N LYS A 126 34.33 5.48 -10.03
CA LYS A 126 35.50 4.58 -10.06
C LYS A 126 35.41 3.51 -8.96
N PRO A 127 35.86 2.26 -9.23
CA PRO A 127 35.89 1.22 -8.21
C PRO A 127 36.90 1.59 -7.10
N ILE A 128 36.47 1.37 -5.86
CA ILE A 128 37.27 1.61 -4.66
C ILE A 128 37.73 0.26 -4.16
N LYS A 129 39.03 0.06 -3.99
CA LYS A 129 39.65 -1.17 -3.45
C LYS A 129 40.40 -0.84 -2.17
N GLN A 130 40.27 -1.72 -1.21
CA GLN A 130 41.14 -1.74 -0.05
C GLN A 130 42.46 -2.40 -0.44
N GLN A 131 43.58 -1.79 -0.07
CA GLN A 131 44.91 -2.34 -0.28
C GLN A 131 45.50 -2.75 1.06
N SER A 132 46.09 -3.94 1.16
CA SER A 132 46.90 -4.30 2.32
C SER A 132 48.21 -3.52 2.27
N ILE A 133 48.86 -3.35 3.45
CA ILE A 133 50.13 -2.66 3.53
C ILE A 133 51.17 -3.37 2.66
N ASP A 134 51.19 -4.72 2.65
CA ASP A 134 52.06 -5.50 1.77
C ASP A 134 51.88 -5.18 0.29
N GLN A 135 50.58 -5.07 -0.16
CA GLN A 135 50.28 -4.67 -1.52
C GLN A 135 50.73 -3.23 -1.83
N MET A 136 50.63 -2.33 -0.84
CA MET A 136 51.10 -0.97 -1.02
C MET A 136 52.61 -0.92 -1.12
N VAL A 137 53.33 -1.73 -0.31
CA VAL A 137 54.80 -1.89 -0.41
C VAL A 137 55.21 -2.41 -1.78
N GLU A 138 54.53 -3.43 -2.28
CA GLU A 138 54.79 -3.97 -3.64
C GLU A 138 54.53 -2.93 -4.72
N ASN A 139 53.45 -2.17 -4.60
CA ASN A 139 53.15 -1.08 -5.54
C ASN A 139 54.22 0.03 -5.51
N VAL A 140 54.75 0.36 -4.32
CA VAL A 140 55.82 1.34 -4.17
C VAL A 140 57.09 0.81 -4.82
N LEU A 141 57.46 -0.42 -4.61
CA LEU A 141 58.63 -1.05 -5.21
C LEU A 141 58.51 -1.11 -6.75
N ALA A 142 57.30 -1.37 -7.26
CA ALA A 142 57.00 -1.39 -8.70
C ALA A 142 57.12 -0.01 -9.40
N MET A 143 57.17 1.11 -8.61
CA MET A 143 57.38 2.44 -9.21
C MET A 143 58.75 2.62 -9.90
N GLY A 144 59.69 1.78 -9.54
CA GLY A 144 61.04 1.71 -10.19
C GLY A 144 62.17 1.99 -9.20
N GLU A 145 63.21 1.18 -9.32
CA GLU A 145 64.42 1.29 -8.47
C GLU A 145 65.13 2.61 -8.68
N GLY A 146 65.52 3.26 -7.61
CA GLY A 146 66.23 4.55 -7.65
C GLY A 146 65.36 5.80 -7.61
N LYS A 147 64.04 5.65 -7.77
CA LYS A 147 63.10 6.80 -7.65
C LYS A 147 63.07 7.37 -6.23
N ARG A 148 63.01 8.69 -6.13
CA ARG A 148 62.89 9.43 -4.88
C ARG A 148 61.42 9.72 -4.61
N ILE A 149 60.89 9.22 -3.52
CA ILE A 149 59.46 9.37 -3.17
C ILE A 149 59.28 10.06 -1.82
N LEU A 150 58.17 10.80 -1.71
CA LEU A 150 57.66 11.37 -0.46
C LEU A 150 56.43 10.61 -0.04
N LEU A 151 56.39 10.10 1.20
CA LEU A 151 55.20 9.54 1.80
C LEU A 151 54.50 10.67 2.59
N LEU A 152 53.25 10.94 2.17
CA LEU A 152 52.46 12.06 2.65
C LEU A 152 51.18 11.50 3.32
N SER A 153 50.92 11.98 4.55
CA SER A 153 49.65 11.73 5.20
C SER A 153 48.73 12.93 5.13
N ALA A 154 47.55 12.84 4.56
CA ALA A 154 46.64 13.96 4.42
C ALA A 154 46.02 14.33 5.77
N VAL A 155 46.13 15.61 6.16
CA VAL A 155 45.55 16.13 7.42
C VAL A 155 44.43 17.12 7.16
N VAL A 156 44.60 17.98 6.14
CA VAL A 156 43.55 18.91 5.66
C VAL A 156 43.44 18.77 4.14
N ARG A 157 42.22 18.64 3.62
CA ARG A 157 41.96 18.63 2.17
C ARG A 157 40.92 19.70 1.84
N GLU A 158 41.29 20.63 0.99
CA GLU A 158 40.45 21.70 0.43
C GLU A 158 39.54 22.42 1.47
N ARG A 159 40.04 22.74 2.65
CA ARG A 159 39.31 23.46 3.69
C ARG A 159 39.81 24.88 3.85
N LYS A 160 38.86 25.83 4.00
CA LYS A 160 39.19 27.21 4.35
C LYS A 160 39.62 27.34 5.81
N GLY A 161 40.59 28.19 6.12
CA GLY A 161 41.01 28.45 7.47
C GLY A 161 42.50 28.76 7.58
N GLU A 162 42.94 29.33 8.68
CA GLU A 162 44.35 29.62 8.98
C GLU A 162 45.13 28.36 9.38
N HIS A 163 44.51 27.30 9.78
CA HIS A 163 45.00 25.95 10.16
C HIS A 163 46.21 25.94 11.12
N VAL A 164 46.40 27.00 11.90
CA VAL A 164 47.53 27.16 12.86
C VAL A 164 47.61 25.99 13.83
N LYS A 165 46.49 25.65 14.43
CA LYS A 165 46.42 24.51 15.39
C LYS A 165 46.81 23.16 14.76
N VAL A 166 46.45 22.96 13.50
CA VAL A 166 46.80 21.73 12.75
C VAL A 166 48.32 21.63 12.58
N LEU A 167 48.99 22.69 12.19
CA LEU A 167 50.44 22.73 12.05
C LEU A 167 51.15 22.55 13.39
N GLU A 168 50.63 23.16 14.47
CA GLU A 168 51.15 22.93 15.83
C GLU A 168 50.95 21.46 16.29
N ASP A 169 49.82 20.86 16.01
CA ASP A 169 49.56 19.46 16.37
C ASP A 169 50.48 18.51 15.59
N LEU A 170 50.77 18.79 14.31
CA LEU A 170 51.75 18.00 13.55
C LEU A 170 53.14 18.12 14.15
N ARG A 171 53.56 19.32 14.58
CA ARG A 171 54.84 19.49 15.27
C ARG A 171 54.91 18.74 16.60
N LYS A 172 53.86 18.76 17.41
CA LYS A 172 53.73 18.01 18.66
C LYS A 172 53.83 16.52 18.47
N ASN A 173 53.25 16.04 17.35
CA ASN A 173 53.26 14.61 16.99
C ASN A 173 54.61 14.15 16.38
N GLY A 174 55.63 15.02 16.32
CA GLY A 174 56.98 14.66 15.93
C GLY A 174 57.29 14.75 14.42
N PHE A 175 56.33 15.32 13.61
CA PHE A 175 56.64 15.55 12.19
C PHE A 175 57.52 16.77 12.03
N ALA A 176 58.65 16.58 11.27
CA ALA A 176 59.56 17.66 11.00
C ALA A 176 59.10 18.60 9.89
N ARG A 177 58.26 18.12 8.97
CA ARG A 177 57.85 18.84 7.78
C ARG A 177 56.39 18.61 7.44
N ALA A 178 55.78 19.62 6.84
CA ALA A 178 54.46 19.53 6.23
C ALA A 178 54.52 20.02 4.77
N MET A 179 53.62 19.51 3.93
CA MET A 179 53.43 20.06 2.58
C MET A 179 52.09 20.82 2.62
N VAL A 180 52.17 22.10 2.34
CA VAL A 180 51.03 23.02 2.32
C VAL A 180 50.86 23.54 0.89
N ASP A 181 49.73 23.28 0.26
CA ASP A 181 49.40 23.69 -1.11
C ASP A 181 50.48 23.35 -2.16
N GLY A 182 51.22 22.26 -1.92
CA GLY A 182 52.26 21.75 -2.80
C GLY A 182 53.69 22.19 -2.40
N GLU A 183 53.86 23.10 -1.46
CA GLU A 183 55.14 23.55 -0.95
C GLU A 183 55.48 22.84 0.39
N ILE A 184 56.73 22.39 0.53
CA ILE A 184 57.22 21.74 1.75
C ILE A 184 57.75 22.83 2.69
N ILE A 185 57.15 22.90 3.89
CA ILE A 185 57.56 23.81 4.97
C ILE A 185 58.20 23.00 6.11
N ASP A 186 59.18 23.60 6.80
CA ASP A 186 59.78 23.01 7.98
C ASP A 186 59.05 23.48 9.24
N LEU A 187 58.45 22.57 9.96
CA LEU A 187 57.57 22.84 11.13
C LEU A 187 58.34 23.36 12.35
N SER A 188 59.71 23.40 12.31
CA SER A 188 60.56 23.99 13.38
C SER A 188 60.68 25.52 13.22
N GLU A 189 60.37 26.08 12.04
CA GLU A 189 60.47 27.50 11.76
C GLU A 189 59.11 28.18 12.01
N GLU A 190 59.10 29.50 12.23
CA GLU A 190 57.86 30.28 12.30
C GLU A 190 57.38 30.58 10.88
N HIS A 191 56.14 30.22 10.59
CA HIS A 191 55.50 30.44 9.29
C HIS A 191 54.40 31.48 9.39
N GLU A 192 54.20 32.23 8.29
CA GLU A 192 53.06 33.12 8.16
C GLU A 192 51.73 32.34 8.20
N LYS A 193 50.73 32.97 8.77
CA LYS A 193 49.36 32.36 8.85
C LYS A 193 48.80 32.18 7.46
N LEU A 194 48.19 31.02 7.22
CA LEU A 194 47.52 30.73 5.97
C LEU A 194 46.29 31.62 5.74
N ALA A 195 45.97 31.94 4.51
CA ALA A 195 44.87 32.81 4.12
C ALA A 195 43.52 32.23 4.51
N LYS A 196 42.81 32.87 5.47
CA LYS A 196 41.53 32.41 6.03
C LYS A 196 40.41 32.13 4.99
N THR A 197 40.41 32.84 3.87
CA THR A 197 39.41 32.76 2.80
C THR A 197 39.74 31.76 1.70
N LYS A 198 40.98 31.28 1.63
CA LYS A 198 41.51 30.34 0.63
C LYS A 198 41.32 28.92 1.12
N LYS A 199 41.06 27.99 0.21
CA LYS A 199 41.09 26.57 0.52
C LYS A 199 42.53 26.06 0.56
N HIS A 200 42.89 25.34 1.59
CA HIS A 200 44.23 24.79 1.78
C HIS A 200 44.20 23.27 1.84
N THR A 201 45.26 22.65 1.34
CA THR A 201 45.52 21.22 1.48
C THR A 201 46.83 21.02 2.22
N ILE A 202 46.79 20.30 3.34
CA ILE A 202 47.96 20.10 4.20
C ILE A 202 48.20 18.60 4.37
N TYR A 203 49.45 18.19 4.07
CA TYR A 203 49.93 16.84 4.31
C TYR A 203 51.04 16.85 5.35
N ALA A 204 51.08 15.88 6.22
CA ALA A 204 52.27 15.56 7.02
C ALA A 204 53.27 14.81 6.12
N VAL A 205 54.51 15.24 6.05
CA VAL A 205 55.59 14.50 5.36
C VAL A 205 56.11 13.45 6.33
N VAL A 206 55.75 12.18 6.09
CA VAL A 206 56.09 11.09 6.97
C VAL A 206 57.53 10.64 6.75
N ASP A 207 57.88 10.40 5.48
CA ASP A 207 59.26 9.99 5.12
C ASP A 207 59.60 10.41 3.70
N ARG A 208 60.94 10.43 3.44
CA ARG A 208 61.55 10.61 2.11
C ARG A 208 62.42 9.41 1.84
N ILE A 209 62.04 8.59 0.87
CA ILE A 209 62.66 7.30 0.60
C ILE A 209 63.15 7.26 -0.87
N VAL A 210 64.30 6.64 -1.05
CA VAL A 210 64.74 6.17 -2.38
C VAL A 210 64.26 4.74 -2.52
N VAL A 211 63.49 4.42 -3.53
CA VAL A 211 62.94 3.11 -3.77
C VAL A 211 64.06 2.11 -4.06
N ARG A 212 64.24 1.12 -3.21
CA ARG A 212 65.23 0.03 -3.34
C ARG A 212 64.63 -1.20 -2.63
N GLU A 213 65.03 -2.37 -3.01
CA GLU A 213 64.56 -3.60 -2.43
C GLU A 213 64.96 -3.77 -0.96
N ASP A 214 66.12 -3.24 -0.58
CA ASP A 214 66.63 -3.22 0.81
C ASP A 214 65.85 -2.23 1.69
N ALA A 215 65.14 -1.29 1.12
CA ALA A 215 64.30 -0.32 1.82
C ALA A 215 62.90 -0.87 2.19
N LYS A 216 62.54 -2.08 1.83
CA LYS A 216 61.22 -2.70 2.02
C LYS A 216 60.68 -2.55 3.45
N GLY A 217 61.49 -2.81 4.47
CA GLY A 217 61.11 -2.65 5.88
C GLY A 217 60.80 -1.19 6.25
N ARG A 218 61.67 -0.25 5.78
CA ARG A 218 61.43 1.20 6.02
C ARG A 218 60.18 1.70 5.33
N ILE A 219 59.90 1.22 4.10
CA ILE A 219 58.67 1.58 3.37
C ILE A 219 57.45 1.08 4.15
N ASN A 220 57.49 -0.15 4.71
CA ASN A 220 56.40 -0.70 5.50
C ASN A 220 56.11 0.16 6.73
N ASP A 221 57.15 0.46 7.54
CA ASP A 221 56.99 1.26 8.78
C ASP A 221 56.46 2.67 8.49
N SER A 222 56.95 3.29 7.40
CA SER A 222 56.52 4.62 6.97
C SER A 222 55.09 4.62 6.42
N LEU A 223 54.67 3.56 5.73
CA LEU A 223 53.27 3.37 5.30
C LEU A 223 52.33 3.18 6.50
N GLU A 224 52.70 2.37 7.48
CA GLU A 224 51.93 2.21 8.72
C GLU A 224 51.74 3.55 9.43
N THR A 225 52.82 4.33 9.58
CA THR A 225 52.75 5.68 10.17
C THR A 225 51.87 6.64 9.35
N ALA A 226 51.96 6.61 8.03
CA ALA A 226 51.20 7.50 7.16
C ALA A 226 49.70 7.14 7.15
N LEU A 227 49.37 5.87 7.31
CA LEU A 227 47.99 5.38 7.30
C LEU A 227 47.27 5.59 8.64
N ALA A 228 47.99 5.65 9.75
CA ALA A 228 47.43 5.72 11.10
C ALA A 228 46.35 6.83 11.30
N PRO A 229 46.46 8.06 10.77
CA PRO A 229 45.47 9.10 11.00
C PRO A 229 44.13 8.91 10.25
N GLN A 230 44.19 8.49 8.98
CA GLN A 230 42.99 8.44 8.10
C GLN A 230 42.92 7.20 7.19
N GLY A 231 43.89 6.28 7.31
CA GLY A 231 43.97 5.10 6.44
C GLY A 231 44.28 5.42 4.97
N ILE A 232 44.76 6.62 4.66
CA ILE A 232 45.08 7.07 3.30
C ILE A 232 46.50 7.63 3.29
N VAL A 233 47.31 7.19 2.34
CA VAL A 233 48.68 7.68 2.09
C VAL A 233 48.77 8.21 0.65
N THR A 234 49.43 9.35 0.46
CA THR A 234 49.78 9.88 -0.84
C THR A 234 51.29 9.73 -1.06
N ILE A 235 51.64 9.05 -2.11
CA ILE A 235 53.06 8.88 -2.50
C ILE A 235 53.31 9.83 -3.65
N GLN A 236 54.27 10.73 -3.46
CA GLN A 236 54.64 11.69 -4.48
C GLN A 236 56.04 11.40 -4.98
N ASP A 237 56.20 11.28 -6.28
CA ASP A 237 57.51 11.28 -6.90
C ASP A 237 58.17 12.67 -6.73
N ALA A 238 59.34 12.71 -6.08
CA ALA A 238 59.99 13.96 -5.73
C ALA A 238 60.56 14.71 -6.95
N ASP A 239 60.80 13.98 -8.04
CA ASP A 239 61.38 14.52 -9.26
C ASP A 239 60.32 15.01 -10.26
N THR A 240 59.22 14.32 -10.38
CA THR A 240 58.13 14.63 -11.33
C THR A 240 56.95 15.36 -10.71
N GLY A 241 56.81 15.27 -9.39
CA GLY A 241 55.66 15.78 -8.65
C GLY A 241 54.38 14.91 -8.81
N GLU A 242 54.47 13.82 -9.55
CA GLU A 242 53.34 12.93 -9.76
C GLU A 242 52.89 12.25 -8.45
N GLN A 243 51.59 12.28 -8.15
CA GLN A 243 51.03 11.75 -6.91
C GLN A 243 50.25 10.48 -7.16
N THR A 244 50.54 9.42 -6.40
CA THR A 244 49.77 8.18 -6.33
C THR A 244 49.14 8.05 -4.95
N VAL A 245 47.81 7.96 -4.88
CA VAL A 245 47.10 7.78 -3.62
C VAL A 245 46.81 6.31 -3.41
N MET A 246 47.14 5.81 -2.22
CA MET A 246 46.84 4.47 -1.77
C MET A 246 46.03 4.52 -0.48
N SER A 247 45.17 3.56 -0.28
CA SER A 247 44.29 3.53 0.90
C SER A 247 44.16 2.14 1.50
N ALA A 248 44.31 2.05 2.80
CA ALA A 248 43.99 0.87 3.58
C ALA A 248 42.49 0.73 3.87
N ASN A 249 41.75 1.82 3.74
CA ASN A 249 40.30 1.89 3.86
C ASN A 249 39.64 1.95 2.46
N TYR A 250 38.35 1.72 2.38
CA TYR A 250 37.60 1.96 1.17
C TYR A 250 37.48 3.47 0.88
N ALA A 251 38.48 4.05 0.25
CA ALA A 251 38.49 5.49 -0.07
C ALA A 251 38.78 5.73 -1.55
N CYS A 252 38.07 6.72 -2.11
CA CYS A 252 38.33 7.15 -3.48
C CYS A 252 39.59 8.05 -3.54
N PRO A 253 40.60 7.70 -4.32
CA PRO A 253 41.82 8.49 -4.39
C PRO A 253 41.55 9.90 -4.96
N ASP A 254 40.65 10.04 -5.91
CA ASP A 254 40.42 11.32 -6.61
C ASP A 254 39.47 12.25 -5.82
N CYS A 255 38.42 11.70 -5.21
CA CYS A 255 37.36 12.47 -4.57
C CYS A 255 37.53 12.60 -3.04
N GLY A 256 38.42 11.82 -2.44
CA GLY A 256 38.65 11.81 -0.99
C GLY A 256 37.49 11.27 -0.15
N ILE A 257 36.48 10.66 -0.80
CA ILE A 257 35.35 10.02 -0.10
C ILE A 257 35.84 8.70 0.47
N SER A 258 35.73 8.55 1.80
CA SER A 258 35.99 7.31 2.52
C SER A 258 34.68 6.59 2.83
N MET A 259 34.65 5.28 2.64
CA MET A 259 33.54 4.41 3.02
C MET A 259 33.97 3.59 4.23
N GLU A 260 33.04 3.40 5.15
CA GLU A 260 33.22 2.48 6.29
C GLU A 260 33.30 1.02 5.80
N GLU A 261 33.75 0.12 6.66
CA GLU A 261 33.76 -1.30 6.39
C GLU A 261 32.35 -1.79 6.04
N LEU A 262 32.23 -2.57 4.95
CA LEU A 262 30.95 -3.05 4.47
C LEU A 262 30.31 -4.05 5.43
N THR A 263 29.31 -3.58 6.17
CA THR A 263 28.52 -4.39 7.10
C THR A 263 27.07 -4.51 6.65
N PRO A 264 26.35 -5.60 6.94
CA PRO A 264 24.95 -5.75 6.53
C PRO A 264 24.02 -4.63 7.02
N ARG A 265 24.32 -3.99 8.14
CA ARG A 265 23.53 -2.87 8.68
C ARG A 265 23.60 -1.60 7.81
N MET A 266 24.66 -1.41 7.03
CA MET A 266 24.79 -0.28 6.10
C MET A 266 23.79 -0.38 4.94
N PHE A 267 23.41 -1.58 4.55
CA PHE A 267 22.45 -1.82 3.48
C PHE A 267 21.00 -1.83 3.96
N SER A 268 20.74 -1.49 5.23
CA SER A 268 19.40 -1.38 5.80
C SER A 268 18.93 0.06 5.82
N PHE A 269 17.85 0.34 5.12
CA PHE A 269 17.17 1.66 5.18
C PHE A 269 16.41 1.88 6.50
N ASN A 270 16.30 0.86 7.37
CA ASN A 270 15.77 0.97 8.73
C ASN A 270 16.86 1.28 9.77
N SER A 271 18.12 1.29 9.34
CA SER A 271 19.27 1.58 10.21
C SER A 271 19.80 2.99 9.92
N PRO A 272 20.14 3.80 10.94
CA PRO A 272 20.75 5.12 10.74
C PRO A 272 22.06 5.09 9.93
N PHE A 273 22.76 3.95 9.91
CA PHE A 273 23.99 3.78 9.17
C PHE A 273 23.80 3.71 7.65
N GLY A 274 22.64 3.19 7.19
CA GLY A 274 22.35 3.01 5.78
C GLY A 274 21.28 3.95 5.24
N ALA A 275 20.39 4.41 6.11
CA ALA A 275 19.24 5.23 5.70
C ALA A 275 19.68 6.58 5.12
N CYS A 276 19.01 7.02 4.06
CA CYS A 276 19.12 8.38 3.55
C CYS A 276 18.78 9.38 4.67
N PRO A 277 19.66 10.34 5.02
CA PRO A 277 19.43 11.25 6.13
C PRO A 277 18.21 12.15 5.91
N THR A 278 17.93 12.55 4.68
CA THR A 278 16.85 13.48 4.33
C THR A 278 15.46 12.87 4.52
N CYS A 279 15.24 11.64 4.04
CA CYS A 279 13.94 10.94 4.19
C CYS A 279 13.94 9.90 5.32
N SER A 280 15.02 9.78 6.09
CA SER A 280 15.15 8.78 7.16
C SER A 280 14.81 7.34 6.71
N GLY A 281 15.17 7.00 5.46
CA GLY A 281 14.94 5.67 4.88
C GLY A 281 13.53 5.45 4.32
N LEU A 282 12.67 6.48 4.24
CA LEU A 282 11.33 6.35 3.67
C LEU A 282 11.33 6.32 2.13
N GLY A 283 12.32 6.95 1.49
CA GLY A 283 12.41 7.07 0.03
C GLY A 283 11.51 8.17 -0.53
N THR A 284 10.51 8.58 0.22
CA THR A 284 9.53 9.60 -0.17
C THR A 284 9.37 10.64 0.92
N MET A 285 8.82 11.79 0.56
CA MET A 285 8.46 12.88 1.47
C MET A 285 7.05 13.33 1.17
N SER A 286 6.29 13.64 2.22
CA SER A 286 5.01 14.33 2.08
C SER A 286 5.29 15.82 1.94
N LYS A 287 4.92 16.42 0.84
CA LYS A 287 5.05 17.86 0.58
C LYS A 287 3.73 18.43 0.09
N VAL A 288 3.51 19.69 0.40
CA VAL A 288 2.36 20.41 -0.12
C VAL A 288 2.44 20.51 -1.63
N ASP A 289 1.36 20.11 -2.32
CA ASP A 289 1.26 20.16 -3.78
C ASP A 289 0.56 21.46 -4.22
N PRO A 290 1.24 22.35 -4.95
CA PRO A 290 0.64 23.58 -5.46
C PRO A 290 -0.60 23.39 -6.33
N ASP A 291 -0.70 22.26 -7.05
CA ASP A 291 -1.86 21.98 -7.89
C ASP A 291 -3.11 21.59 -7.07
N LEU A 292 -2.93 21.10 -5.85
CA LEU A 292 -4.04 20.87 -4.91
C LEU A 292 -4.48 22.18 -4.22
N ILE A 293 -3.59 23.16 -4.09
CA ILE A 293 -3.92 24.50 -3.59
C ILE A 293 -4.75 25.26 -4.61
N ILE A 294 -4.38 25.20 -5.89
CA ILE A 294 -5.01 25.88 -7.01
C ILE A 294 -5.48 24.83 -8.03
N PRO A 295 -6.56 24.11 -7.73
CA PRO A 295 -6.99 22.98 -8.55
C PRO A 295 -7.58 23.41 -9.91
N ASP A 296 -8.12 24.60 -10.00
CA ASP A 296 -8.72 25.15 -11.23
C ASP A 296 -8.07 26.50 -11.59
N LYS A 297 -7.03 26.42 -12.41
CA LYS A 297 -6.27 27.58 -12.87
C LYS A 297 -7.05 28.44 -13.90
N SER A 298 -8.20 28.00 -14.40
CA SER A 298 -9.08 28.77 -15.28
C SER A 298 -9.87 29.83 -14.52
N LYS A 299 -9.98 29.69 -13.19
CA LYS A 299 -10.61 30.66 -12.30
C LYS A 299 -9.66 31.77 -11.92
N SER A 300 -10.22 32.95 -11.65
CA SER A 300 -9.53 34.04 -10.99
C SER A 300 -9.51 33.85 -9.47
N LEU A 301 -8.64 34.60 -8.78
CA LEU A 301 -8.59 34.58 -7.31
C LEU A 301 -9.95 34.97 -6.70
N ARG A 302 -10.62 35.99 -7.27
CA ARG A 302 -11.97 36.41 -6.83
C ARG A 302 -13.07 35.37 -7.11
N GLN A 303 -12.87 34.49 -8.05
CA GLN A 303 -13.75 33.36 -8.33
C GLN A 303 -13.45 32.10 -7.45
N GLY A 304 -12.54 32.24 -6.48
CA GLY A 304 -12.19 31.14 -5.57
C GLY A 304 -11.26 30.10 -6.22
N ALA A 305 -10.22 30.55 -6.92
CA ALA A 305 -9.17 29.65 -7.44
C ALA A 305 -8.40 28.93 -6.32
N ILE A 306 -8.26 29.56 -5.13
CA ILE A 306 -7.57 29.00 -3.96
C ILE A 306 -8.57 28.19 -3.13
N SER A 307 -8.24 26.94 -2.81
CA SER A 307 -9.14 26.02 -2.13
C SER A 307 -8.76 25.72 -0.67
N ILE A 308 -7.86 26.50 -0.07
CA ILE A 308 -7.38 26.31 1.31
C ILE A 308 -8.37 26.91 2.33
N PRO A 309 -8.70 26.19 3.42
CA PRO A 309 -9.48 26.76 4.53
C PRO A 309 -8.85 28.03 5.11
N GLY A 310 -9.64 29.10 5.18
CA GLY A 310 -9.19 30.41 5.67
C GLY A 310 -8.44 31.28 4.65
N TRP A 311 -8.22 30.80 3.42
CA TRP A 311 -7.62 31.54 2.31
C TRP A 311 -8.55 31.69 1.10
N ASP A 312 -9.85 31.55 1.30
CA ASP A 312 -10.85 31.81 0.26
C ASP A 312 -10.97 33.31 -0.01
N THR A 313 -10.59 33.72 -1.21
CA THR A 313 -10.61 35.09 -1.69
C THR A 313 -11.91 35.48 -2.37
N SER A 314 -12.87 34.55 -2.51
CA SER A 314 -14.18 34.82 -3.10
C SER A 314 -15.12 35.57 -2.16
N GLN A 315 -14.80 35.63 -0.87
CA GLN A 315 -15.61 36.33 0.13
C GLN A 315 -15.11 37.76 0.33
N PRO A 316 -15.89 38.78 -0.06
CA PRO A 316 -15.52 40.18 0.15
C PRO A 316 -15.29 40.51 1.62
N GLY A 317 -14.24 41.27 1.93
CA GLY A 317 -13.84 41.64 3.27
C GLY A 317 -13.19 40.53 4.12
N SER A 318 -12.91 39.36 3.51
CA SER A 318 -12.15 38.30 4.18
C SER A 318 -10.69 38.72 4.37
N MET A 319 -10.03 38.16 5.40
CA MET A 319 -8.59 38.37 5.63
C MET A 319 -7.76 37.97 4.39
N ALA A 320 -8.15 36.89 3.72
CA ALA A 320 -7.52 36.40 2.49
C ALA A 320 -7.61 37.44 1.36
N GLU A 321 -8.82 37.98 1.12
CA GLU A 321 -9.00 39.01 0.09
C GLU A 321 -8.15 40.24 0.39
N MET A 322 -8.08 40.70 1.65
CA MET A 322 -7.27 41.86 2.02
C MET A 322 -5.77 41.63 1.74
N TYR A 323 -5.24 40.45 2.07
CA TYR A 323 -3.85 40.10 1.76
C TYR A 323 -3.60 40.08 0.26
N PHE A 324 -4.44 39.42 -0.52
CA PHE A 324 -4.28 39.32 -1.96
C PHE A 324 -4.53 40.64 -2.69
N ALA A 325 -5.45 41.47 -2.20
CA ALA A 325 -5.65 42.83 -2.73
C ALA A 325 -4.45 43.71 -2.48
N ALA A 326 -3.83 43.63 -1.29
CA ALA A 326 -2.60 44.34 -0.99
C ALA A 326 -1.44 43.90 -1.88
N MET A 327 -1.30 42.59 -2.13
CA MET A 327 -0.31 42.04 -3.07
C MET A 327 -0.59 42.48 -4.50
N ALA A 328 -1.85 42.46 -4.93
CA ALA A 328 -2.24 42.93 -6.28
C ALA A 328 -1.85 44.39 -6.50
N ASN A 329 -2.08 45.26 -5.53
CA ASN A 329 -1.70 46.65 -5.60
C ASN A 329 -0.18 46.87 -5.58
N HIS A 330 0.56 46.05 -4.81
CA HIS A 330 2.01 46.19 -4.65
C HIS A 330 2.77 45.64 -5.88
N TYR A 331 2.35 44.50 -6.41
CA TYR A 331 3.02 43.80 -7.51
C TYR A 331 2.40 44.08 -8.89
N GLY A 332 1.28 44.84 -8.98
CA GLY A 332 0.67 45.29 -10.23
C GLY A 332 -0.07 44.20 -11.00
N PHE A 333 -0.81 43.33 -10.36
CA PHE A 333 -1.68 42.32 -11.00
C PHE A 333 -3.15 42.49 -10.60
N SER A 334 -4.08 41.82 -11.29
CA SER A 334 -5.52 41.87 -10.98
C SER A 334 -6.01 40.55 -10.41
N LEU A 335 -6.87 40.61 -9.38
CA LEU A 335 -7.53 39.46 -8.79
C LEU A 335 -8.61 38.84 -9.70
N ASP A 336 -9.03 39.54 -10.75
CA ASP A 336 -10.09 39.13 -11.67
C ASP A 336 -9.57 38.33 -12.87
N VAL A 337 -8.25 38.26 -13.07
CA VAL A 337 -7.59 37.53 -14.14
C VAL A 337 -7.48 36.04 -13.75
N PRO A 338 -7.79 35.10 -14.65
CA PRO A 338 -7.56 33.68 -14.41
C PRO A 338 -6.11 33.39 -14.03
N VAL A 339 -5.89 32.50 -13.05
CA VAL A 339 -4.54 32.15 -12.55
C VAL A 339 -3.64 31.62 -13.67
N SER A 340 -4.20 30.91 -14.66
CA SER A 340 -3.47 30.43 -15.84
C SER A 340 -2.87 31.52 -16.72
N GLN A 341 -3.34 32.78 -16.61
CA GLN A 341 -2.89 33.94 -17.37
C GLN A 341 -1.94 34.85 -16.56
N LEU A 342 -1.78 34.58 -15.25
CA LEU A 342 -0.86 35.34 -14.42
C LEU A 342 0.61 34.92 -14.70
N PRO A 343 1.55 35.85 -14.61
CA PRO A 343 2.99 35.55 -14.67
C PRO A 343 3.38 34.51 -13.62
N LYS A 344 4.35 33.66 -13.95
CA LYS A 344 4.81 32.60 -13.03
C LYS A 344 5.35 33.19 -11.72
N GLU A 345 6.01 34.31 -11.80
CA GLU A 345 6.58 35.04 -10.64
C GLU A 345 5.48 35.42 -9.63
N ILE A 346 4.32 35.83 -10.13
CA ILE A 346 3.16 36.17 -9.30
C ILE A 346 2.54 34.92 -8.67
N ILE A 347 2.47 33.81 -9.42
CA ILE A 347 1.99 32.52 -8.88
C ILE A 347 2.95 32.02 -7.81
N ASP A 348 4.26 32.12 -8.03
CA ASP A 348 5.28 31.73 -7.04
C ASP A 348 5.20 32.58 -5.76
N LEU A 349 4.88 33.88 -5.86
CA LEU A 349 4.59 34.73 -4.69
C LEU A 349 3.40 34.21 -3.87
N PHE A 350 2.33 33.76 -4.51
CA PHE A 350 1.18 33.18 -3.77
C PHE A 350 1.58 31.90 -3.06
N LEU A 351 2.35 31.06 -3.72
CA LEU A 351 2.70 29.73 -3.21
C LEU A 351 3.77 29.79 -2.15
N TYR A 352 4.84 30.54 -2.38
CA TYR A 352 6.05 30.49 -1.55
C TYR A 352 6.30 31.75 -0.74
N GLY A 353 5.52 32.83 -1.00
CA GLY A 353 5.60 34.06 -0.23
C GLY A 353 6.66 35.07 -0.69
N SER A 354 6.71 36.17 0.05
CA SER A 354 7.69 37.26 -0.17
C SER A 354 8.23 37.71 1.17
N LYS A 355 9.54 38.04 1.18
CA LYS A 355 10.21 38.69 2.33
C LYS A 355 9.96 40.19 2.40
N GLU A 356 9.31 40.76 1.39
CA GLU A 356 8.96 42.19 1.40
C GLU A 356 7.77 42.46 2.31
N LYS A 357 7.86 43.55 3.08
CA LYS A 357 6.76 43.97 3.93
C LYS A 357 5.75 44.77 3.10
N ILE A 358 4.57 44.18 2.91
CA ILE A 358 3.48 44.74 2.13
C ILE A 358 2.54 45.48 3.09
N LYS A 359 2.08 46.68 2.69
CA LYS A 359 1.07 47.43 3.45
C LYS A 359 -0.31 46.82 3.22
N ILE A 360 -0.89 46.25 4.25
CA ILE A 360 -2.25 45.64 4.23
C ILE A 360 -3.17 46.67 4.89
N SER A 361 -4.18 47.11 4.13
CA SER A 361 -5.20 48.03 4.61
C SER A 361 -6.52 47.26 4.83
N TYR A 362 -7.23 47.55 5.91
CA TYR A 362 -8.53 46.99 6.20
C TYR A 362 -9.52 48.10 6.52
N ASP A 363 -10.77 47.89 6.08
CA ASP A 363 -11.89 48.75 6.38
C ASP A 363 -13.05 47.84 6.81
N LYS A 364 -13.40 47.91 8.09
CA LYS A 364 -14.45 47.06 8.68
C LYS A 364 -15.41 47.93 9.48
N GLU A 365 -16.63 47.44 9.73
CA GLU A 365 -17.68 48.12 10.53
C GLU A 365 -17.20 48.67 11.89
N PHE A 366 -16.10 48.12 12.44
CA PHE A 366 -15.52 48.52 13.71
C PHE A 366 -14.21 49.29 13.63
N GLY A 367 -13.82 49.77 12.42
CA GLY A 367 -12.63 50.63 12.25
C GLY A 367 -11.82 50.30 11.00
N SER A 368 -11.14 51.35 10.48
CA SER A 368 -10.20 51.25 9.36
C SER A 368 -8.78 51.40 9.88
N GLY A 369 -7.83 50.68 9.26
CA GLY A 369 -6.41 50.76 9.64
C GLY A 369 -5.50 50.11 8.60
N SER A 370 -4.22 50.16 8.84
CA SER A 370 -3.25 49.49 8.02
C SER A 370 -2.06 49.00 8.86
N PHE A 371 -1.48 47.89 8.47
CA PHE A 371 -0.28 47.31 9.05
C PHE A 371 0.64 46.75 7.95
N TYR A 372 1.92 46.60 8.27
CA TYR A 372 2.89 45.98 7.36
C TYR A 372 3.13 44.54 7.74
N SER A 373 3.04 43.65 6.78
CA SER A 373 3.28 42.20 6.99
C SER A 373 4.01 41.59 5.81
N GLU A 374 4.85 40.60 6.08
CA GLU A 374 5.40 39.71 5.06
C GLU A 374 4.33 38.65 4.76
N PHE A 375 4.28 38.20 3.51
CA PHE A 375 3.40 37.11 3.13
C PHE A 375 4.18 35.79 3.13
N GLU A 376 3.81 34.87 4.02
CA GLU A 376 4.51 33.60 4.23
C GLU A 376 4.44 32.69 3.00
N GLY A 377 3.40 32.80 2.20
CA GLY A 377 3.09 31.86 1.10
C GLY A 377 2.19 30.72 1.55
N LEU A 378 1.34 30.27 0.62
CA LEU A 378 0.31 29.27 0.93
C LEU A 378 0.92 27.90 1.24
N VAL A 379 1.95 27.47 0.52
CA VAL A 379 2.69 26.23 0.75
C VAL A 379 3.30 26.21 2.15
N ASN A 380 4.09 27.24 2.48
CA ASN A 380 4.74 27.35 3.78
C ASN A 380 3.73 27.44 4.93
N ASN A 381 2.61 28.12 4.71
CA ASN A 381 1.53 28.22 5.69
C ASN A 381 0.88 26.88 6.01
N ILE A 382 0.60 26.04 4.99
CA ILE A 382 0.03 24.70 5.20
C ILE A 382 1.05 23.81 5.90
N GLU A 383 2.32 23.79 5.44
CA GLU A 383 3.37 22.98 6.05
C GLU A 383 3.55 23.33 7.53
N ARG A 384 3.65 24.60 7.86
CA ARG A 384 3.75 25.04 9.25
C ARG A 384 2.54 24.63 10.08
N ARG A 385 1.31 24.90 9.60
CA ARG A 385 0.07 24.54 10.30
C ARG A 385 -0.08 23.05 10.49
N TYR A 386 0.34 22.24 9.51
CA TYR A 386 0.32 20.78 9.62
C TYR A 386 1.22 20.28 10.75
N HIS A 387 2.40 20.88 10.91
CA HIS A 387 3.33 20.50 11.97
C HIS A 387 2.94 21.04 13.36
N GLU A 388 2.32 22.21 13.43
CA GLU A 388 1.95 22.86 14.69
C GLU A 388 0.64 22.36 15.27
N THR A 389 -0.30 21.87 14.46
CA THR A 389 -1.61 21.45 14.92
C THR A 389 -1.55 20.14 15.72
N GLN A 390 -2.27 20.11 16.85
CA GLN A 390 -2.49 18.90 17.65
C GLN A 390 -3.86 18.26 17.38
N SER A 391 -4.67 18.85 16.50
CA SER A 391 -5.99 18.34 16.13
C SER A 391 -5.87 17.36 14.98
N ASP A 392 -6.25 16.10 15.19
CA ASP A 392 -6.27 15.07 14.15
C ASP A 392 -7.17 15.48 12.97
N TYR A 393 -8.31 16.12 13.25
CA TYR A 393 -9.19 16.66 12.22
C TYR A 393 -8.49 17.69 11.32
N MET A 394 -7.75 18.63 11.92
CA MET A 394 -7.02 19.65 11.16
C MET A 394 -5.83 19.06 10.40
N LYS A 395 -5.19 18.02 10.94
CA LYS A 395 -4.16 17.29 10.20
C LYS A 395 -4.74 16.63 8.94
N GLU A 396 -5.87 15.94 9.06
CA GLU A 396 -6.57 15.34 7.93
C GLU A 396 -6.98 16.40 6.88
N GLU A 397 -7.40 17.59 7.32
CA GLU A 397 -7.71 18.69 6.42
C GLU A 397 -6.49 19.20 5.65
N TYR A 398 -5.33 19.29 6.30
CA TYR A 398 -4.10 19.72 5.63
C TYR A 398 -3.48 18.62 4.77
N GLU A 399 -3.62 17.36 5.13
CA GLU A 399 -3.17 16.21 4.35
C GLU A 399 -3.80 16.16 2.95
N GLN A 400 -5.02 16.71 2.79
CA GLN A 400 -5.68 16.81 1.48
C GLN A 400 -4.91 17.69 0.46
N PHE A 401 -4.00 18.54 0.95
CA PHE A 401 -3.15 19.39 0.11
C PHE A 401 -1.74 18.83 -0.07
N MET A 402 -1.46 17.65 0.49
CA MET A 402 -0.14 17.03 0.43
C MET A 402 -0.08 15.91 -0.60
N ALA A 403 1.02 15.85 -1.33
CA ALA A 403 1.36 14.77 -2.22
C ALA A 403 2.64 14.07 -1.75
N THR A 404 2.68 12.76 -1.95
CA THR A 404 3.88 11.96 -1.72
C THR A 404 4.81 12.10 -2.93
N VAL A 405 5.98 12.68 -2.73
CA VAL A 405 6.99 12.86 -3.77
C VAL A 405 8.26 12.06 -3.45
N PRO A 406 9.02 11.58 -4.45
CA PRO A 406 10.31 10.97 -4.21
C PRO A 406 11.25 11.91 -3.46
N CYS A 407 12.06 11.37 -2.56
CA CYS A 407 13.08 12.15 -1.85
C CYS A 407 14.09 12.75 -2.83
N PRO A 408 14.40 14.07 -2.75
CA PRO A 408 15.28 14.74 -3.71
C PRO A 408 16.73 14.20 -3.68
N ASP A 409 17.19 13.64 -2.57
CA ASP A 409 18.57 13.19 -2.43
C ASP A 409 18.76 11.73 -2.83
N CYS A 410 17.85 10.82 -2.43
CA CYS A 410 17.98 9.41 -2.76
C CYS A 410 17.09 8.97 -3.93
N HIS A 411 16.26 9.84 -4.48
CA HIS A 411 15.34 9.58 -5.60
C HIS A 411 14.49 8.30 -5.44
N GLY A 412 14.11 7.98 -4.21
CA GLY A 412 13.35 6.77 -3.90
C GLY A 412 14.18 5.59 -3.38
N ALA A 413 15.49 5.59 -3.57
CA ALA A 413 16.39 4.48 -3.19
C ALA A 413 16.55 4.23 -1.68
N ARG A 414 16.06 5.14 -0.81
CA ARG A 414 16.01 5.03 0.66
C ARG A 414 17.36 4.99 1.37
N LEU A 415 18.46 4.77 0.66
CA LEU A 415 19.80 4.56 1.19
C LEU A 415 20.70 5.77 0.92
N ARG A 416 21.81 5.83 1.64
CA ARG A 416 22.86 6.84 1.45
C ARG A 416 23.56 6.64 0.11
N PRO A 417 24.10 7.72 -0.52
CA PRO A 417 24.81 7.62 -1.79
C PRO A 417 26.02 6.67 -1.76
N GLU A 418 26.74 6.63 -0.63
CA GLU A 418 27.89 5.74 -0.45
C GLU A 418 27.50 4.27 -0.53
N VAL A 419 26.36 3.91 0.08
CA VAL A 419 25.80 2.54 0.05
C VAL A 419 25.33 2.17 -1.34
N LEU A 420 24.72 3.11 -2.08
CA LEU A 420 24.30 2.94 -3.47
C LEU A 420 25.49 2.76 -4.42
N GLY A 421 26.68 3.24 -4.03
CA GLY A 421 27.93 3.02 -4.75
C GLY A 421 28.43 1.56 -4.69
N VAL A 422 27.92 0.72 -3.80
CA VAL A 422 28.33 -0.69 -3.71
C VAL A 422 27.54 -1.53 -4.70
N LYS A 423 28.23 -2.27 -5.58
CA LYS A 423 27.63 -3.02 -6.68
C LYS A 423 27.93 -4.51 -6.62
N VAL A 424 26.95 -5.32 -7.03
CA VAL A 424 27.11 -6.76 -7.32
C VAL A 424 26.61 -6.98 -8.74
N GLY A 425 27.45 -7.55 -9.60
CA GLY A 425 27.11 -7.71 -11.02
C GLY A 425 26.78 -6.39 -11.74
N GLY A 426 27.33 -5.27 -11.26
CA GLY A 426 27.10 -3.95 -11.84
C GLY A 426 25.91 -3.17 -11.27
N LEU A 427 25.05 -3.81 -10.47
CA LEU A 427 23.86 -3.18 -9.86
C LEU A 427 24.06 -2.90 -8.37
N SER A 428 23.55 -1.77 -7.89
CA SER A 428 23.36 -1.48 -6.47
C SER A 428 22.19 -2.29 -5.88
N ILE A 429 22.13 -2.39 -4.55
CA ILE A 429 21.03 -3.10 -3.87
C ILE A 429 19.65 -2.46 -4.18
N ALA A 430 19.60 -1.14 -4.37
CA ALA A 430 18.37 -0.44 -4.74
C ALA A 430 17.95 -0.78 -6.17
N GLU A 431 18.86 -0.68 -7.15
CA GLU A 431 18.59 -1.03 -8.56
C GLU A 431 18.14 -2.48 -8.69
N LEU A 432 18.77 -3.42 -7.98
CA LEU A 432 18.33 -4.82 -7.96
C LEU A 432 16.95 -4.99 -7.31
N SER A 433 16.66 -4.22 -6.26
CA SER A 433 15.35 -4.28 -5.59
C SER A 433 14.23 -3.66 -6.41
N ASP A 434 14.56 -2.76 -7.34
CA ASP A 434 13.60 -2.11 -8.27
C ASP A 434 13.31 -2.97 -9.51
N MET A 435 14.09 -4.04 -9.73
CA MET A 435 13.80 -4.99 -10.82
C MET A 435 12.55 -5.82 -10.50
N PRO A 436 11.73 -6.15 -11.53
CA PRO A 436 10.67 -7.15 -11.39
C PRO A 436 11.23 -8.50 -10.91
N VAL A 437 10.48 -9.18 -10.04
CA VAL A 437 10.87 -10.49 -9.48
C VAL A 437 11.23 -11.50 -10.57
N ALA A 438 10.52 -11.47 -11.71
CA ALA A 438 10.82 -12.32 -12.87
C ALA A 438 12.23 -12.15 -13.45
N GLU A 439 12.82 -10.96 -13.31
CA GLU A 439 14.13 -10.63 -13.90
C GLU A 439 15.29 -10.88 -12.93
N ILE A 440 15.01 -10.92 -11.63
CA ILE A 440 16.05 -11.10 -10.61
C ILE A 440 16.70 -12.49 -10.71
N LYS A 441 15.92 -13.54 -10.94
CA LYS A 441 16.47 -14.91 -11.05
C LYS A 441 17.41 -15.06 -12.25
N PRO A 442 17.04 -14.65 -13.49
CA PRO A 442 17.97 -14.65 -14.63
C PRO A 442 19.22 -13.82 -14.38
N PHE A 443 19.09 -12.67 -13.71
CA PHE A 443 20.25 -11.85 -13.34
C PHE A 443 21.22 -12.61 -12.41
N ILE A 444 20.69 -13.26 -11.37
CA ILE A 444 21.52 -14.04 -10.42
C ILE A 444 22.21 -15.22 -11.14
N ASP A 445 21.51 -15.90 -12.04
CA ASP A 445 22.05 -17.05 -12.79
C ASP A 445 23.18 -16.63 -13.74
N GLN A 446 23.20 -15.38 -14.21
CA GLN A 446 24.22 -14.82 -15.10
C GLN A 446 25.41 -14.19 -14.37
N LEU A 447 25.41 -14.11 -13.03
CA LEU A 447 26.48 -13.50 -12.25
C LEU A 447 27.82 -14.25 -12.46
N LYS A 448 28.80 -13.52 -12.97
CA LYS A 448 30.18 -14.02 -13.10
C LYS A 448 30.93 -13.73 -11.81
N LEU A 449 30.99 -14.72 -10.94
CA LEU A 449 31.67 -14.63 -9.64
C LEU A 449 33.03 -15.32 -9.69
N ALA A 450 34.04 -14.73 -9.06
CA ALA A 450 35.33 -15.38 -8.83
C ALA A 450 35.15 -16.62 -7.91
N PRO A 451 36.04 -17.62 -7.96
CA PRO A 451 35.90 -18.85 -7.15
C PRO A 451 35.69 -18.59 -5.67
N ARG A 452 36.39 -17.60 -5.09
CA ARG A 452 36.23 -17.17 -3.69
C ARG A 452 34.86 -16.56 -3.43
N GLU A 453 34.39 -15.68 -4.31
CA GLU A 453 33.06 -15.04 -4.21
C GLU A 453 31.96 -16.09 -4.32
N LYS A 454 32.09 -17.05 -5.23
CA LYS A 454 31.16 -18.17 -5.40
C LYS A 454 31.05 -19.03 -4.14
N MET A 455 32.16 -19.27 -3.45
CA MET A 455 32.16 -20.01 -2.18
C MET A 455 31.43 -19.24 -1.07
N ILE A 456 31.64 -17.92 -0.98
CA ILE A 456 31.00 -17.06 0.02
C ILE A 456 29.52 -16.88 -0.26
N ALA A 457 29.17 -16.55 -1.52
CA ALA A 457 27.81 -16.16 -1.89
C ALA A 457 26.88 -17.36 -2.18
N GLY A 458 27.42 -18.57 -2.43
CA GLY A 458 26.63 -19.69 -2.96
C GLY A 458 25.40 -20.06 -2.13
N ARG A 459 25.51 -20.09 -0.80
CA ARG A 459 24.37 -20.37 0.08
C ARG A 459 23.37 -19.20 0.09
N ILE A 460 23.87 -17.96 0.10
CA ILE A 460 23.02 -16.75 0.12
C ILE A 460 22.22 -16.68 -1.18
N LEU A 461 22.86 -16.88 -2.32
CA LEU A 461 22.20 -16.87 -3.64
C LEU A 461 21.14 -17.95 -3.76
N LYS A 462 21.41 -19.16 -3.24
CA LYS A 462 20.43 -20.25 -3.23
C LYS A 462 19.16 -19.88 -2.44
N GLU A 463 19.33 -19.23 -1.28
CA GLU A 463 18.17 -18.77 -0.49
C GLU A 463 17.39 -17.67 -1.20
N ILE A 464 18.07 -16.70 -1.82
CA ILE A 464 17.42 -15.65 -2.61
C ILE A 464 16.65 -16.27 -3.77
N GLN A 465 17.29 -17.17 -4.56
CA GLN A 465 16.65 -17.84 -5.69
C GLN A 465 15.42 -18.64 -5.29
N SER A 466 15.48 -19.35 -4.16
CA SER A 466 14.35 -20.12 -3.62
C SER A 466 13.16 -19.22 -3.30
N ARG A 467 13.38 -18.11 -2.55
CA ARG A 467 12.32 -17.16 -2.17
C ARG A 467 11.74 -16.42 -3.38
N ILE A 468 12.57 -16.04 -4.35
CA ILE A 468 12.12 -15.45 -5.62
C ILE A 468 11.29 -16.45 -6.41
N GLY A 469 11.70 -17.72 -6.41
CA GLY A 469 10.93 -18.82 -7.04
C GLY A 469 9.51 -18.88 -6.48
N PHE A 470 9.36 -18.84 -5.15
CA PHE A 470 8.03 -18.88 -4.52
C PHE A 470 7.16 -17.66 -4.86
N LEU A 471 7.75 -16.46 -5.00
CA LEU A 471 7.00 -15.29 -5.46
C LEU A 471 6.51 -15.46 -6.91
N ASN A 472 7.32 -16.05 -7.78
CA ASN A 472 6.92 -16.38 -9.16
C ASN A 472 5.81 -17.45 -9.19
N ASP A 473 5.92 -18.48 -8.35
CA ASP A 473 4.97 -19.59 -8.30
C ASP A 473 3.58 -19.15 -7.83
N VAL A 474 3.49 -18.10 -7.00
CA VAL A 474 2.19 -17.50 -6.59
C VAL A 474 1.72 -16.38 -7.54
N GLY A 475 2.33 -16.21 -8.73
CA GLY A 475 1.91 -15.25 -9.74
C GLY A 475 2.27 -13.79 -9.41
N LEU A 476 3.34 -13.54 -8.64
CA LEU A 476 3.84 -12.21 -8.29
C LEU A 476 5.14 -11.85 -9.03
N ASP A 477 5.29 -12.33 -10.25
CA ASP A 477 6.47 -12.16 -11.10
C ASP A 477 6.71 -10.69 -11.53
N TYR A 478 5.65 -9.89 -11.58
CA TYR A 478 5.68 -8.48 -11.99
C TYR A 478 6.04 -7.49 -10.86
N ILE A 479 6.01 -7.94 -9.61
CA ILE A 479 6.24 -7.07 -8.43
C ILE A 479 7.74 -6.81 -8.27
N THR A 480 8.10 -5.64 -7.69
CA THR A 480 9.48 -5.29 -7.30
C THR A 480 9.69 -5.49 -5.80
N LEU A 481 10.91 -5.81 -5.38
CA LEU A 481 11.23 -5.98 -3.95
C LEU A 481 11.19 -4.65 -3.18
N SER A 482 11.39 -3.52 -3.85
CA SER A 482 11.32 -2.16 -3.28
C SER A 482 9.91 -1.68 -3.03
N ARG A 483 8.89 -2.29 -3.67
CA ARG A 483 7.48 -1.89 -3.54
C ARG A 483 7.04 -1.94 -2.09
N THR A 484 6.43 -0.85 -1.64
CA THR A 484 5.96 -0.70 -0.25
C THR A 484 4.75 -1.58 0.04
N ALA A 485 4.72 -2.20 1.22
CA ALA A 485 3.66 -3.12 1.60
C ALA A 485 2.27 -2.47 1.66
N TYR A 486 2.17 -1.18 1.99
CA TYR A 486 0.88 -0.48 2.05
C TYR A 486 0.25 -0.18 0.67
N THR A 487 1.03 -0.30 -0.42
CA THR A 487 0.54 -0.13 -1.80
C THR A 487 0.06 -1.43 -2.43
N LEU A 488 0.19 -2.53 -1.72
CA LEU A 488 -0.25 -3.85 -2.17
C LEU A 488 -1.78 -3.98 -2.06
N SER A 489 -2.38 -4.62 -3.04
CA SER A 489 -3.75 -5.11 -2.89
C SER A 489 -3.84 -6.19 -1.81
N GLY A 490 -5.04 -6.44 -1.27
CA GLY A 490 -5.24 -7.50 -0.29
C GLY A 490 -4.74 -8.87 -0.77
N GLY A 491 -5.06 -9.22 -2.01
CA GLY A 491 -4.61 -10.47 -2.62
C GLY A 491 -3.09 -10.55 -2.84
N GLU A 492 -2.44 -9.45 -3.27
CA GLU A 492 -0.98 -9.39 -3.38
C GLU A 492 -0.29 -9.63 -2.03
N ALA A 493 -0.77 -8.95 -0.98
CA ALA A 493 -0.22 -9.09 0.37
C ALA A 493 -0.40 -10.52 0.92
N GLN A 494 -1.54 -11.13 0.68
CA GLN A 494 -1.83 -12.51 1.08
C GLN A 494 -0.91 -13.51 0.37
N ARG A 495 -0.72 -13.36 -0.95
CA ARG A 495 0.18 -14.24 -1.73
C ARG A 495 1.64 -14.07 -1.33
N ILE A 496 2.09 -12.87 -0.97
CA ILE A 496 3.44 -12.66 -0.39
C ILE A 496 3.60 -13.45 0.89
N ARG A 497 2.60 -13.45 1.78
CA ARG A 497 2.65 -14.26 3.00
C ARG A 497 2.65 -15.75 2.69
N LEU A 498 1.79 -16.19 1.75
CA LEU A 498 1.78 -17.57 1.31
C LEU A 498 3.15 -18.00 0.79
N ALA A 499 3.78 -17.21 -0.10
CA ALA A 499 5.12 -17.47 -0.61
C ALA A 499 6.17 -17.55 0.51
N THR A 500 6.06 -16.69 1.53
CA THR A 500 6.96 -16.69 2.71
C THR A 500 6.79 -17.98 3.53
N GLN A 501 5.54 -18.44 3.73
CA GLN A 501 5.27 -19.67 4.49
C GLN A 501 5.71 -20.93 3.73
N ILE A 502 5.51 -20.99 2.43
CA ILE A 502 6.04 -22.07 1.57
C ILE A 502 7.56 -22.12 1.68
N GLY A 503 8.20 -20.94 1.70
CA GLY A 503 9.65 -20.80 1.88
C GLY A 503 10.18 -21.41 3.18
N SER A 504 9.36 -21.49 4.22
CA SER A 504 9.72 -22.10 5.51
C SER A 504 9.85 -23.64 5.44
N ARG A 505 9.24 -24.27 4.41
CA ARG A 505 9.21 -25.74 4.21
C ARG A 505 8.73 -26.51 5.44
N LEU A 506 7.81 -25.94 6.22
CA LEU A 506 7.20 -26.62 7.35
C LEU A 506 6.35 -27.82 6.86
N THR A 507 6.38 -28.90 7.60
CA THR A 507 5.59 -30.12 7.34
C THR A 507 4.73 -30.47 8.54
N GLY A 508 3.59 -31.11 8.34
CA GLY A 508 2.68 -31.48 9.40
C GLY A 508 1.92 -30.29 10.02
N VAL A 509 1.80 -29.19 9.29
CA VAL A 509 1.12 -27.96 9.70
C VAL A 509 -0.28 -27.90 9.09
N LEU A 510 -1.20 -27.27 9.82
CA LEU A 510 -2.53 -26.91 9.31
C LEU A 510 -2.48 -25.46 8.80
N TYR A 511 -2.60 -25.28 7.50
CA TYR A 511 -2.75 -23.96 6.90
C TYR A 511 -4.22 -23.62 6.70
N ILE A 512 -4.63 -22.42 7.11
CA ILE A 512 -6.00 -21.92 6.92
C ILE A 512 -5.91 -20.63 6.11
N LEU A 513 -6.50 -20.64 4.90
CA LEU A 513 -6.43 -19.54 3.94
C LEU A 513 -7.82 -18.95 3.71
N ASP A 514 -7.90 -17.61 3.63
CA ASP A 514 -9.13 -16.87 3.35
C ASP A 514 -9.09 -16.33 1.92
N GLU A 515 -9.87 -16.95 1.03
CA GLU A 515 -10.05 -16.53 -0.37
C GLU A 515 -8.74 -16.21 -1.10
N PRO A 516 -7.78 -17.15 -1.21
CA PRO A 516 -6.48 -16.88 -1.79
C PRO A 516 -6.51 -16.59 -3.32
N SER A 517 -7.58 -16.94 -4.02
CA SER A 517 -7.79 -16.67 -5.45
C SER A 517 -8.21 -15.24 -5.76
N ILE A 518 -8.43 -14.41 -4.72
CA ILE A 518 -9.01 -13.08 -4.84
C ILE A 518 -8.16 -12.15 -5.73
N GLY A 519 -8.80 -11.44 -6.67
CA GLY A 519 -8.12 -10.52 -7.58
C GLY A 519 -7.15 -11.19 -8.56
N LEU A 520 -7.25 -12.52 -8.72
CA LEU A 520 -6.47 -13.28 -9.69
C LEU A 520 -7.19 -13.44 -11.02
N HIS A 521 -6.44 -13.28 -12.10
CA HIS A 521 -6.83 -13.80 -13.39
C HIS A 521 -6.73 -15.33 -13.37
N GLN A 522 -7.57 -16.05 -14.13
CA GLN A 522 -7.60 -17.52 -14.13
C GLN A 522 -6.20 -18.16 -14.40
N ARG A 523 -5.43 -17.57 -15.30
CA ARG A 523 -4.03 -17.99 -15.55
C ARG A 523 -3.16 -17.98 -14.28
N ASP A 524 -3.32 -16.97 -13.44
CA ASP A 524 -2.55 -16.83 -12.21
C ASP A 524 -3.12 -17.73 -11.11
N ASN A 525 -4.44 -18.03 -11.15
CA ASN A 525 -5.09 -18.99 -10.29
C ASN A 525 -4.58 -20.42 -10.50
N ASP A 526 -4.33 -20.84 -11.75
CA ASP A 526 -3.73 -22.13 -12.04
C ASP A 526 -2.35 -22.31 -11.36
N LYS A 527 -1.52 -21.25 -11.31
CA LYS A 527 -0.23 -21.27 -10.60
C LYS A 527 -0.44 -21.39 -9.07
N LEU A 528 -1.39 -20.65 -8.54
CA LEU A 528 -1.75 -20.73 -7.12
C LEU A 528 -2.20 -22.15 -6.74
N LEU A 529 -3.08 -22.77 -7.53
CA LEU A 529 -3.56 -24.13 -7.29
C LEU A 529 -2.43 -25.17 -7.32
N ALA A 530 -1.53 -25.06 -8.28
CA ALA A 530 -0.32 -25.90 -8.32
C ALA A 530 0.52 -25.73 -7.04
N THR A 531 0.64 -24.52 -6.54
CA THR A 531 1.38 -24.20 -5.32
C THR A 531 0.71 -24.76 -4.08
N LEU A 532 -0.62 -24.67 -3.95
CA LEU A 532 -1.39 -25.25 -2.84
C LEU A 532 -1.29 -26.77 -2.84
N LYS A 533 -1.39 -27.41 -4.01
CA LYS A 533 -1.18 -28.87 -4.14
C LYS A 533 0.23 -29.29 -3.71
N ASN A 534 1.25 -28.56 -4.13
CA ASN A 534 2.62 -28.83 -3.70
C ASN A 534 2.78 -28.70 -2.16
N LEU A 535 2.12 -27.71 -1.55
CA LEU A 535 2.15 -27.52 -0.10
C LEU A 535 1.46 -28.67 0.64
N ARG A 536 0.33 -29.17 0.11
CA ARG A 536 -0.35 -30.38 0.58
C ARG A 536 0.59 -31.61 0.47
N ASP A 537 1.18 -31.81 -0.71
CA ASP A 537 2.02 -32.97 -1.00
C ASP A 537 3.30 -33.05 -0.15
N LEU A 538 3.67 -31.93 0.51
CA LEU A 538 4.70 -31.89 1.55
C LEU A 538 4.23 -32.48 2.89
N GLY A 539 3.00 -32.98 3.02
CA GLY A 539 2.41 -33.54 4.24
C GLY A 539 1.80 -32.46 5.14
N ASN A 540 1.12 -31.46 4.54
CA ASN A 540 0.38 -30.43 5.26
C ASN A 540 -1.12 -30.56 4.97
N THR A 541 -1.92 -30.16 5.95
CA THR A 541 -3.37 -30.02 5.79
C THR A 541 -3.70 -28.58 5.43
N LEU A 542 -4.50 -28.37 4.39
CA LEU A 542 -4.94 -27.06 3.96
C LEU A 542 -6.45 -26.94 4.08
N ILE A 543 -6.93 -25.94 4.81
CA ILE A 543 -8.32 -25.50 4.81
C ILE A 543 -8.37 -24.17 4.06
N VAL A 544 -9.15 -24.13 3.00
CA VAL A 544 -9.28 -22.93 2.15
C VAL A 544 -10.75 -22.49 2.14
N VAL A 545 -11.03 -21.31 2.64
CA VAL A 545 -12.35 -20.68 2.47
C VAL A 545 -12.38 -20.09 1.06
N GLU A 546 -13.24 -20.63 0.19
CA GLU A 546 -13.22 -20.25 -1.23
C GLU A 546 -14.60 -20.32 -1.90
N HIS A 547 -14.70 -19.55 -3.00
CA HIS A 547 -15.89 -19.47 -3.85
C HIS A 547 -15.57 -19.75 -5.33
N ASP A 548 -14.29 -19.88 -5.66
CA ASP A 548 -13.82 -20.13 -7.02
C ASP A 548 -14.06 -21.59 -7.42
N GLU A 549 -14.65 -21.80 -8.61
CA GLU A 549 -15.00 -23.13 -9.13
C GLU A 549 -13.74 -23.99 -9.36
N ASP A 550 -12.67 -23.43 -9.91
CA ASP A 550 -11.45 -24.19 -10.21
C ASP A 550 -10.77 -24.67 -8.92
N THR A 551 -10.80 -23.85 -7.87
CA THR A 551 -10.29 -24.21 -6.54
C THR A 551 -11.13 -25.32 -5.90
N MET A 552 -12.47 -25.23 -5.99
CA MET A 552 -13.36 -26.28 -5.50
C MET A 552 -13.14 -27.60 -6.24
N ARG A 553 -12.98 -27.56 -7.58
CA ARG A 553 -12.70 -28.77 -8.38
C ARG A 553 -11.31 -29.36 -8.15
N ALA A 554 -10.39 -28.58 -7.64
CA ALA A 554 -9.03 -29.03 -7.31
C ALA A 554 -8.91 -29.61 -5.88
N ALA A 555 -9.95 -29.46 -5.05
CA ALA A 555 -9.96 -29.91 -3.67
C ALA A 555 -10.11 -31.44 -3.56
N ASP A 556 -9.51 -32.00 -2.52
CA ASP A 556 -9.71 -33.40 -2.15
C ASP A 556 -11.07 -33.58 -1.44
N GLN A 557 -11.54 -32.56 -0.73
CA GLN A 557 -12.84 -32.55 -0.06
C GLN A 557 -13.42 -31.12 -0.04
N ILE A 558 -14.74 -31.03 -0.17
CA ILE A 558 -15.49 -29.79 -0.04
C ILE A 558 -16.43 -29.90 1.17
N VAL A 559 -16.52 -28.81 1.92
CA VAL A 559 -17.45 -28.64 3.05
C VAL A 559 -18.36 -27.45 2.74
N ASP A 560 -19.63 -27.72 2.46
CA ASP A 560 -20.62 -26.68 2.14
C ASP A 560 -21.43 -26.29 3.38
N ILE A 561 -21.33 -25.00 3.75
CA ILE A 561 -21.95 -24.43 4.95
C ILE A 561 -23.08 -23.50 4.55
N GLY A 562 -24.27 -23.77 5.06
CA GLY A 562 -25.48 -23.07 4.68
C GLY A 562 -26.67 -23.34 5.60
N PRO A 563 -27.86 -23.48 5.01
CA PRO A 563 -28.23 -23.21 3.59
C PRO A 563 -28.35 -21.72 3.23
N GLY A 564 -28.44 -20.85 4.24
CA GLY A 564 -28.59 -19.41 4.07
C GLY A 564 -27.44 -18.62 4.72
N ALA A 565 -27.69 -17.33 4.97
CA ALA A 565 -26.76 -16.43 5.64
C ALA A 565 -27.25 -16.05 7.05
N GLY A 566 -26.34 -15.65 7.94
CA GLY A 566 -26.66 -15.21 9.30
C GLY A 566 -27.44 -16.27 10.08
N GLU A 567 -28.61 -15.92 10.61
CA GLU A 567 -29.47 -16.85 11.40
C GLU A 567 -29.98 -18.04 10.59
N HIS A 568 -30.05 -17.92 9.26
CA HIS A 568 -30.47 -18.97 8.34
C HIS A 568 -29.30 -19.85 7.86
N GLY A 569 -28.06 -19.52 8.26
CA GLY A 569 -26.86 -20.29 7.99
C GLY A 569 -26.41 -21.16 9.15
N GLY A 570 -25.13 -21.47 9.18
CA GLY A 570 -24.47 -22.15 10.29
C GLY A 570 -24.70 -23.64 10.38
N GLN A 571 -25.13 -24.30 9.32
CA GLN A 571 -25.34 -25.74 9.25
C GLN A 571 -24.42 -26.39 8.22
N LEU A 572 -23.98 -27.61 8.46
CA LEU A 572 -23.33 -28.43 7.45
C LEU A 572 -24.39 -28.92 6.46
N VAL A 573 -24.33 -28.43 5.21
CA VAL A 573 -25.26 -28.81 4.15
C VAL A 573 -24.81 -30.09 3.46
N ALA A 574 -23.53 -30.15 3.09
CA ALA A 574 -22.92 -31.28 2.43
C ALA A 574 -21.42 -31.33 2.71
N GLN A 575 -20.85 -32.53 2.70
CA GLN A 575 -19.41 -32.76 2.82
C GLN A 575 -19.05 -33.96 1.94
N GLY A 576 -17.98 -33.87 1.18
CA GLY A 576 -17.50 -34.95 0.32
C GLY A 576 -16.68 -34.47 -0.86
N THR A 577 -16.52 -35.29 -1.88
CA THR A 577 -15.88 -34.98 -3.15
C THR A 577 -16.74 -34.01 -3.97
N VAL A 578 -16.18 -33.48 -5.05
CA VAL A 578 -16.93 -32.62 -5.97
C VAL A 578 -18.18 -33.27 -6.49
N GLU A 579 -18.11 -34.57 -6.86
CA GLU A 579 -19.22 -35.33 -7.41
C GLU A 579 -20.34 -35.51 -6.36
N GLU A 580 -19.99 -35.73 -5.08
CA GLU A 580 -20.95 -35.86 -3.99
C GLU A 580 -21.66 -34.53 -3.70
N ILE A 581 -20.94 -33.41 -3.78
CA ILE A 581 -21.52 -32.06 -3.64
C ILE A 581 -22.44 -31.73 -4.83
N GLU A 582 -22.06 -32.06 -6.08
CA GLU A 582 -22.88 -31.89 -7.28
C GLU A 582 -24.17 -32.72 -7.24
N ALA A 583 -24.13 -33.87 -6.61
CA ALA A 583 -25.29 -34.77 -6.42
C ALA A 583 -26.25 -34.26 -5.32
N CYS A 584 -25.78 -33.44 -4.37
CA CYS A 584 -26.59 -32.96 -3.26
C CYS A 584 -27.55 -31.84 -3.68
N GLU A 585 -28.86 -32.15 -3.76
CA GLU A 585 -29.89 -31.18 -4.16
C GLU A 585 -30.04 -30.01 -3.16
N ALA A 586 -29.72 -30.21 -1.88
CA ALA A 586 -29.79 -29.18 -0.85
C ALA A 586 -28.65 -28.18 -0.98
N SER A 587 -27.54 -28.54 -1.62
CA SER A 587 -26.36 -27.68 -1.82
C SER A 587 -26.59 -26.68 -2.95
N ILE A 588 -26.64 -25.41 -2.61
CA ILE A 588 -26.67 -24.33 -3.62
C ILE A 588 -25.36 -24.34 -4.42
N THR A 589 -24.24 -24.56 -3.76
CA THR A 589 -22.94 -24.72 -4.41
C THR A 589 -22.94 -25.85 -5.42
N GLY A 590 -23.46 -27.02 -5.04
CA GLY A 590 -23.59 -28.19 -5.93
C GLY A 590 -24.49 -27.93 -7.14
N GLN A 591 -25.56 -27.16 -6.98
CA GLN A 591 -26.43 -26.76 -8.11
C GLN A 591 -25.69 -25.88 -9.14
N TYR A 592 -24.75 -25.03 -8.73
CA TYR A 592 -23.92 -24.24 -9.65
C TYR A 592 -22.79 -25.06 -10.26
N LEU A 593 -22.08 -25.88 -9.47
CA LEU A 593 -21.00 -26.76 -9.94
C LEU A 593 -21.49 -27.78 -11.00
N SER A 594 -22.66 -28.35 -10.78
CA SER A 594 -23.29 -29.29 -11.74
C SER A 594 -23.90 -28.61 -12.98
N GLY A 595 -23.94 -27.26 -13.02
CA GLY A 595 -24.55 -26.48 -14.10
C GLY A 595 -26.09 -26.47 -14.08
N LYS A 596 -26.75 -27.02 -13.08
CA LYS A 596 -28.23 -26.94 -12.90
C LYS A 596 -28.67 -25.48 -12.72
N LYS A 597 -27.83 -24.65 -12.08
CA LYS A 597 -27.95 -23.20 -12.02
C LYS A 597 -26.72 -22.54 -12.63
N GLN A 598 -26.89 -21.42 -13.27
CA GLN A 598 -25.78 -20.66 -13.85
C GLN A 598 -26.16 -19.20 -14.03
N VAL A 599 -25.16 -18.31 -14.00
CA VAL A 599 -25.35 -16.90 -14.35
C VAL A 599 -25.67 -16.79 -15.83
N ALA A 600 -26.84 -16.25 -16.15
CA ALA A 600 -27.34 -16.22 -17.53
C ALA A 600 -26.59 -15.21 -18.39
N ILE A 601 -26.21 -15.58 -19.61
CA ILE A 601 -25.69 -14.66 -20.61
C ILE A 601 -26.85 -13.88 -21.22
N PRO A 602 -26.77 -12.52 -21.36
CA PRO A 602 -27.79 -11.75 -22.03
C PRO A 602 -28.00 -12.20 -23.48
N GLU A 603 -29.26 -12.29 -23.91
CA GLU A 603 -29.58 -12.72 -25.28
C GLU A 603 -29.06 -11.73 -26.33
N LYS A 604 -29.09 -10.44 -26.01
CA LYS A 604 -28.61 -9.36 -26.86
C LYS A 604 -27.70 -8.45 -26.08
N ARG A 605 -26.53 -8.14 -26.65
CA ARG A 605 -25.64 -7.12 -26.12
C ARG A 605 -26.17 -5.73 -26.44
N ARG A 606 -26.13 -4.81 -25.45
CA ARG A 606 -26.48 -3.42 -25.65
C ARG A 606 -25.46 -2.75 -26.56
N LYS A 607 -25.93 -1.79 -27.38
CA LYS A 607 -25.02 -0.94 -28.17
C LYS A 607 -24.68 0.31 -27.40
N PRO A 608 -23.41 0.76 -27.42
CA PRO A 608 -23.01 2.01 -26.80
C PRO A 608 -23.84 3.19 -27.32
N THR A 609 -24.27 4.07 -26.43
CA THR A 609 -24.95 5.32 -26.72
C THR A 609 -23.99 6.48 -26.95
N GLY A 610 -22.75 6.34 -26.51
CA GLY A 610 -21.66 7.30 -26.62
C GLY A 610 -20.32 6.67 -26.34
N THR A 611 -19.27 7.48 -26.39
CA THR A 611 -17.91 7.02 -26.13
C THR A 611 -17.11 8.12 -25.45
N LEU A 612 -16.45 7.78 -24.36
CA LEU A 612 -15.43 8.59 -23.71
C LEU A 612 -14.07 8.12 -24.20
N VAL A 613 -13.20 9.03 -24.62
CA VAL A 613 -11.85 8.69 -25.11
C VAL A 613 -10.82 9.34 -24.21
N VAL A 614 -10.01 8.53 -23.54
CA VAL A 614 -8.87 8.97 -22.72
C VAL A 614 -7.61 8.77 -23.55
N LYS A 615 -6.92 9.85 -23.89
CA LYS A 615 -5.73 9.83 -24.75
C LYS A 615 -4.45 9.95 -23.94
N GLY A 616 -3.43 9.22 -24.41
CA GLY A 616 -2.08 9.35 -23.87
C GLY A 616 -1.91 8.87 -22.44
N CYS A 617 -2.56 7.78 -22.05
CA CYS A 617 -2.44 7.20 -20.71
C CYS A 617 -1.00 6.69 -20.47
N LYS A 618 -0.30 7.28 -19.46
CA LYS A 618 1.13 7.01 -19.16
C LYS A 618 1.40 6.69 -17.69
N GLU A 619 0.36 6.54 -16.86
CA GLU A 619 0.54 6.31 -15.42
C GLU A 619 1.05 4.89 -15.15
N ASN A 620 2.01 4.77 -14.23
CA ASN A 620 2.66 3.51 -13.86
C ASN A 620 3.20 2.76 -15.10
N ASN A 621 2.70 1.54 -15.36
CA ASN A 621 3.13 0.71 -16.48
C ASN A 621 2.41 0.97 -17.81
N LEU A 622 1.48 1.91 -17.89
CA LEU A 622 0.76 2.23 -19.12
C LEU A 622 1.67 2.85 -20.18
N LYS A 623 1.64 2.31 -21.39
CA LYS A 623 2.56 2.64 -22.50
C LYS A 623 1.98 3.67 -23.46
N ASN A 624 1.56 4.84 -22.98
CA ASN A 624 1.03 5.92 -23.81
C ASN A 624 -0.13 5.46 -24.69
N VAL A 625 -1.12 4.81 -24.10
CA VAL A 625 -2.24 4.19 -24.80
C VAL A 625 -3.47 5.10 -24.83
N ASP A 626 -4.20 5.06 -25.95
CA ASP A 626 -5.51 5.70 -26.10
C ASP A 626 -6.59 4.67 -25.80
N ILE A 627 -7.43 4.94 -24.79
CA ILE A 627 -8.46 4.01 -24.33
C ILE A 627 -9.84 4.60 -24.58
N LYS A 628 -10.71 3.82 -25.26
CA LYS A 628 -12.10 4.16 -25.54
C LYS A 628 -13.00 3.46 -24.54
N VAL A 629 -13.75 4.21 -23.76
CA VAL A 629 -14.74 3.70 -22.81
C VAL A 629 -16.13 3.90 -23.39
N PRO A 630 -16.84 2.83 -23.76
CA PRO A 630 -18.21 2.93 -24.28
C PRO A 630 -19.17 3.33 -23.16
N LEU A 631 -20.13 4.22 -23.48
CA LEU A 631 -21.12 4.74 -22.55
C LEU A 631 -22.50 4.13 -22.77
N GLY A 632 -23.35 4.12 -21.72
CA GLY A 632 -24.70 3.55 -21.72
C GLY A 632 -24.72 2.02 -21.77
N VAL A 633 -23.60 1.36 -21.44
CA VAL A 633 -23.44 -0.09 -21.47
C VAL A 633 -22.69 -0.59 -20.24
N PHE A 634 -22.72 -1.90 -20.03
CA PHE A 634 -21.92 -2.60 -19.03
C PHE A 634 -20.58 -3.01 -19.63
N THR A 635 -19.50 -2.39 -19.16
CA THR A 635 -18.13 -2.63 -19.64
C THR A 635 -17.29 -3.30 -18.56
N CYS A 636 -16.64 -4.41 -18.88
CA CYS A 636 -15.61 -5.01 -18.04
C CYS A 636 -14.22 -4.62 -18.52
N VAL A 637 -13.36 -4.20 -17.57
CA VAL A 637 -11.93 -4.01 -17.80
C VAL A 637 -11.21 -5.23 -17.25
N THR A 638 -10.60 -6.02 -18.14
CA THR A 638 -10.02 -7.32 -17.87
C THR A 638 -8.51 -7.35 -18.14
N GLY A 639 -7.86 -8.47 -17.83
CA GLY A 639 -6.45 -8.72 -18.07
C GLY A 639 -5.75 -9.31 -16.86
N VAL A 640 -4.55 -9.81 -17.05
CA VAL A 640 -3.76 -10.47 -16.00
C VAL A 640 -3.44 -9.52 -14.85
N SER A 641 -3.02 -10.07 -13.70
CA SER A 641 -2.59 -9.26 -12.55
C SER A 641 -1.42 -8.35 -12.93
N GLY A 642 -1.45 -7.08 -12.49
CA GLY A 642 -0.42 -6.09 -12.85
C GLY A 642 -0.46 -5.56 -14.30
N SER A 643 -1.47 -5.87 -15.12
CA SER A 643 -1.56 -5.42 -16.52
C SER A 643 -1.86 -3.91 -16.71
N GLY A 644 -2.17 -3.18 -15.62
CA GLY A 644 -2.44 -1.73 -15.66
C GLY A 644 -3.92 -1.36 -15.53
N LYS A 645 -4.82 -2.29 -15.19
CA LYS A 645 -6.27 -2.04 -15.03
C LYS A 645 -6.56 -0.93 -14.04
N SER A 646 -6.07 -1.04 -12.81
CA SER A 646 -6.30 -0.05 -11.74
C SER A 646 -5.58 1.27 -12.04
N SER A 647 -4.40 1.24 -12.71
CA SER A 647 -3.72 2.45 -13.18
C SER A 647 -4.58 3.25 -14.17
N PHE A 648 -5.27 2.55 -15.07
CA PHE A 648 -6.20 3.20 -16.00
C PHE A 648 -7.50 3.63 -15.31
N VAL A 649 -8.19 2.71 -14.64
CA VAL A 649 -9.55 2.96 -14.14
C VAL A 649 -9.55 3.86 -12.91
N ASN A 650 -8.71 3.56 -11.90
CA ASN A 650 -8.73 4.27 -10.62
C ASN A 650 -7.87 5.54 -10.67
N GLU A 651 -6.62 5.44 -11.19
CA GLU A 651 -5.70 6.57 -11.15
C GLU A 651 -5.98 7.62 -12.25
N ILE A 652 -6.34 7.19 -13.47
CA ILE A 652 -6.60 8.12 -14.57
C ILE A 652 -8.09 8.39 -14.70
N LEU A 653 -8.91 7.39 -15.06
CA LEU A 653 -10.30 7.58 -15.43
C LEU A 653 -11.13 8.17 -14.29
N TYR A 654 -11.15 7.50 -13.13
CA TYR A 654 -11.91 7.96 -11.98
C TYR A 654 -11.45 9.33 -11.49
N LYS A 655 -10.15 9.48 -11.19
CA LYS A 655 -9.64 10.74 -10.60
C LYS A 655 -9.82 11.94 -11.54
N SER A 656 -9.66 11.76 -12.85
CA SER A 656 -9.89 12.85 -13.81
C SER A 656 -11.37 13.24 -13.88
N LEU A 657 -12.27 12.25 -13.96
CA LEU A 657 -13.72 12.52 -13.98
C LEU A 657 -14.21 13.08 -12.64
N ALA A 658 -13.68 12.60 -11.51
CA ALA A 658 -14.02 13.12 -10.19
C ALA A 658 -13.58 14.59 -10.04
N ARG A 659 -12.39 14.95 -10.53
CA ARG A 659 -11.94 16.35 -10.57
C ARG A 659 -12.86 17.21 -11.45
N ASP A 660 -13.15 16.77 -12.68
CA ASP A 660 -13.79 17.60 -13.70
C ASP A 660 -15.33 17.66 -13.52
N LEU A 661 -15.99 16.56 -13.14
CA LEU A 661 -17.44 16.48 -12.95
C LEU A 661 -17.88 16.72 -11.50
N ASN A 662 -17.20 16.07 -10.53
CA ASN A 662 -17.59 16.14 -9.11
C ASN A 662 -16.86 17.25 -8.34
N ARG A 663 -15.92 17.98 -9.00
CA ARG A 663 -15.06 19.01 -8.37
C ARG A 663 -14.26 18.46 -7.18
N ALA A 664 -13.88 17.18 -7.24
CA ALA A 664 -13.10 16.54 -6.20
C ALA A 664 -11.65 17.06 -6.21
N ARG A 665 -11.06 17.19 -5.03
CA ARG A 665 -9.65 17.59 -4.83
C ARG A 665 -8.75 16.38 -4.94
N VAL A 666 -8.57 15.87 -6.17
CA VAL A 666 -7.75 14.69 -6.45
C VAL A 666 -6.84 14.97 -7.63
N ARG A 667 -5.63 14.43 -7.59
CA ARG A 667 -4.68 14.49 -8.69
C ARG A 667 -4.83 13.23 -9.55
N PRO A 668 -5.24 13.36 -10.83
CA PRO A 668 -5.24 12.23 -11.74
C PRO A 668 -3.80 11.81 -12.10
N GLY A 669 -3.65 10.54 -12.49
CA GLY A 669 -2.43 10.05 -13.12
C GLY A 669 -2.17 10.71 -14.48
N HIS A 670 -1.02 10.42 -15.08
CA HIS A 670 -0.56 11.08 -16.31
C HIS A 670 -1.36 10.63 -17.54
N TYR A 671 -1.99 11.59 -18.21
CA TYR A 671 -2.69 11.43 -19.49
C TYR A 671 -2.68 12.76 -20.28
N ASP A 672 -2.93 12.70 -21.59
CA ASP A 672 -2.89 13.92 -22.41
C ASP A 672 -4.24 14.66 -22.36
N LYS A 673 -5.37 14.00 -22.67
CA LYS A 673 -6.71 14.60 -22.62
C LYS A 673 -7.84 13.58 -22.59
N ILE A 674 -9.01 14.04 -22.14
CA ILE A 674 -10.29 13.30 -22.23
C ILE A 674 -11.20 13.99 -23.23
N VAL A 675 -11.86 13.21 -24.07
CA VAL A 675 -12.83 13.66 -25.06
C VAL A 675 -14.17 12.98 -24.81
N GLY A 676 -15.29 13.71 -24.85
CA GLY A 676 -16.64 13.19 -24.63
C GLY A 676 -17.15 13.38 -23.19
N LEU A 677 -16.49 14.23 -22.40
CA LEU A 677 -16.85 14.49 -21.00
C LEU A 677 -18.29 15.06 -20.84
N GLU A 678 -18.75 15.82 -21.83
CA GLU A 678 -20.09 16.43 -21.86
C GLU A 678 -21.25 15.43 -21.88
N GLN A 679 -20.94 14.16 -22.15
CA GLN A 679 -21.93 13.08 -22.16
C GLN A 679 -22.25 12.58 -20.75
N LEU A 680 -21.43 12.94 -19.76
CA LEU A 680 -21.57 12.54 -18.36
C LEU A 680 -21.85 13.75 -17.47
N ASP A 681 -22.59 13.53 -16.40
CA ASP A 681 -22.87 14.55 -15.39
C ASP A 681 -22.18 14.23 -14.04
N LYS A 682 -21.85 12.98 -13.80
CA LYS A 682 -21.29 12.52 -12.53
C LYS A 682 -20.51 11.23 -12.70
N VAL A 683 -19.46 11.04 -11.87
CA VAL A 683 -18.80 9.75 -11.67
C VAL A 683 -18.96 9.31 -10.22
N ILE A 684 -19.17 8.01 -10.02
CA ILE A 684 -19.32 7.39 -8.70
C ILE A 684 -18.37 6.20 -8.67
N ASP A 685 -17.48 6.21 -7.68
CA ASP A 685 -16.59 5.09 -7.39
C ASP A 685 -17.16 4.26 -6.25
N ILE A 686 -17.20 2.96 -6.45
CA ILE A 686 -17.67 1.96 -5.49
C ILE A 686 -16.53 0.98 -5.25
N ASP A 687 -15.58 1.40 -4.42
CA ASP A 687 -14.40 0.66 -4.04
C ASP A 687 -14.62 -0.17 -2.75
N GLN A 688 -13.64 -1.00 -2.40
CA GLN A 688 -13.65 -1.85 -1.21
C GLN A 688 -13.22 -1.13 0.08
N SER A 689 -12.97 0.18 0.03
CA SER A 689 -12.58 0.95 1.23
C SER A 689 -13.71 0.96 2.27
N PRO A 690 -13.36 0.99 3.56
CA PRO A 690 -14.36 1.02 4.64
C PRO A 690 -15.35 2.18 4.50
N ILE A 691 -16.62 1.98 4.86
CA ILE A 691 -17.65 3.02 4.88
C ILE A 691 -17.44 4.08 5.99
N GLY A 692 -16.39 3.96 6.74
CA GLY A 692 -15.96 4.91 7.77
C GLY A 692 -14.81 4.36 8.59
N ARG A 693 -14.03 5.24 9.20
CA ARG A 693 -12.81 4.90 9.96
C ARG A 693 -13.05 4.63 11.44
N THR A 694 -14.24 4.93 11.95
CA THR A 694 -14.55 4.84 13.38
C THR A 694 -15.65 3.80 13.63
N PRO A 695 -15.74 3.22 14.84
CA PRO A 695 -16.80 2.30 15.22
C PRO A 695 -18.21 2.91 15.19
N ARG A 696 -18.33 4.24 15.07
CA ARG A 696 -19.62 4.96 14.95
C ARG A 696 -20.22 4.86 13.57
N SER A 697 -19.38 4.68 12.55
CA SER A 697 -19.87 4.44 11.20
C SER A 697 -20.43 3.03 11.09
N ASN A 698 -21.63 2.90 10.55
CA ASN A 698 -22.33 1.63 10.37
C ASN A 698 -23.26 1.70 9.14
N PRO A 699 -23.81 0.57 8.67
CA PRO A 699 -24.70 0.55 7.52
C PRO A 699 -25.89 1.51 7.64
N ALA A 700 -26.50 1.64 8.84
CA ALA A 700 -27.64 2.51 9.04
C ALA A 700 -27.28 4.00 8.88
N THR A 701 -26.13 4.43 9.38
CA THR A 701 -25.67 5.83 9.25
C THR A 701 -25.23 6.15 7.84
N TYR A 702 -24.51 5.26 7.20
CA TYR A 702 -23.97 5.48 5.86
C TYR A 702 -25.08 5.59 4.80
N THR A 703 -26.09 4.74 4.86
CA THR A 703 -27.24 4.79 3.95
C THR A 703 -28.21 5.92 4.25
N GLY A 704 -28.05 6.60 5.40
CA GLY A 704 -28.96 7.64 5.89
C GLY A 704 -30.34 7.11 6.33
N VAL A 705 -30.49 5.80 6.52
CA VAL A 705 -31.72 5.22 7.07
C VAL A 705 -31.85 5.54 8.56
N PHE A 706 -30.72 5.70 9.25
CA PHE A 706 -30.70 6.00 10.68
C PHE A 706 -31.30 7.37 11.01
N ASP A 707 -31.15 8.36 10.15
CA ASP A 707 -31.77 9.68 10.34
C ASP A 707 -33.30 9.58 10.34
N MET A 708 -33.85 8.77 9.42
CA MET A 708 -35.31 8.53 9.37
C MET A 708 -35.79 7.74 10.60
N ILE A 709 -35.00 6.80 11.10
CA ILE A 709 -35.33 6.04 12.32
C ILE A 709 -35.29 6.97 13.54
N ARG A 710 -34.30 7.87 13.66
CA ARG A 710 -34.27 8.87 14.75
C ARG A 710 -35.46 9.82 14.73
N ASP A 711 -35.86 10.28 13.55
CA ASP A 711 -37.04 11.12 13.38
C ASP A 711 -38.32 10.39 13.82
N LEU A 712 -38.43 9.10 13.50
CA LEU A 712 -39.56 8.27 13.92
C LEU A 712 -39.58 8.12 15.45
N PHE A 713 -38.46 7.86 16.12
CA PHE A 713 -38.37 7.75 17.56
C PHE A 713 -38.72 9.09 18.25
N ALA A 714 -38.30 10.23 17.71
CA ALA A 714 -38.63 11.55 18.20
C ALA A 714 -40.15 11.85 18.12
N GLN A 715 -40.87 11.15 17.23
CA GLN A 715 -42.34 11.30 17.07
C GLN A 715 -43.15 10.42 18.02
N THR A 716 -42.54 9.48 18.71
CA THR A 716 -43.23 8.60 19.67
C THR A 716 -43.85 9.44 20.83
N PRO A 717 -44.97 8.97 21.42
CA PRO A 717 -45.59 9.65 22.57
C PRO A 717 -44.62 9.90 23.72
N ASP A 718 -43.83 8.89 24.10
CA ASP A 718 -42.84 8.97 25.20
C ASP A 718 -41.77 10.03 24.95
N ALA A 719 -41.23 10.10 23.69
CA ALA A 719 -40.24 11.10 23.29
C ALA A 719 -40.85 12.53 23.37
N LYS A 720 -42.08 12.69 22.88
CA LYS A 720 -42.77 13.99 22.92
C LYS A 720 -43.04 14.46 24.34
N MET A 721 -43.53 13.57 25.22
CA MET A 721 -43.77 13.89 26.65
C MET A 721 -42.50 14.33 27.37
N ARG A 722 -41.34 13.76 26.99
CA ARG A 722 -40.02 14.09 27.57
C ARG A 722 -39.31 15.25 26.85
N GLY A 723 -39.91 15.80 25.79
CA GLY A 723 -39.32 16.87 24.98
C GLY A 723 -38.10 16.44 24.18
N TYR A 724 -37.97 15.16 23.88
CA TYR A 724 -36.83 14.59 23.14
C TYR A 724 -36.97 14.85 21.63
N LYS A 725 -35.96 15.49 21.08
CA LYS A 725 -35.82 15.71 19.63
C LYS A 725 -34.94 14.62 19.03
N ASN A 726 -34.87 14.57 17.70
CA ASN A 726 -34.10 13.56 16.95
C ASN A 726 -32.61 13.47 17.37
N GLY A 727 -32.01 14.59 17.81
CA GLY A 727 -30.64 14.64 18.36
C GLY A 727 -30.43 13.77 19.61
N ARG A 728 -31.50 13.53 20.40
CA ARG A 728 -31.45 12.67 21.59
C ARG A 728 -31.16 11.22 21.21
N PHE A 729 -31.61 10.79 20.04
CA PHE A 729 -31.44 9.44 19.51
C PHE A 729 -30.18 9.28 18.65
N SER A 730 -29.29 10.28 18.67
CA SER A 730 -27.97 10.21 18.02
C SER A 730 -26.90 9.79 19.02
N PHE A 731 -26.15 8.74 18.72
CA PHE A 731 -24.98 8.34 19.52
C PHE A 731 -23.75 9.23 19.27
N ASN A 732 -23.81 10.17 18.31
CA ASN A 732 -22.74 11.13 18.03
C ASN A 732 -22.87 12.44 18.86
N VAL A 733 -24.05 12.77 19.35
CA VAL A 733 -24.38 14.03 20.01
C VAL A 733 -24.53 13.83 21.52
N LYS A 734 -24.02 14.79 22.31
CA LYS A 734 -24.22 14.80 23.76
C LYS A 734 -25.71 14.82 24.10
N GLY A 735 -26.06 14.21 25.23
CA GLY A 735 -27.41 14.22 25.80
C GLY A 735 -28.13 12.87 25.70
N GLY A 736 -27.98 12.09 24.59
CA GLY A 736 -28.59 10.77 24.46
C GLY A 736 -27.61 9.63 24.47
N ARG A 737 -26.36 9.88 24.17
CA ARG A 737 -25.31 8.87 24.10
C ARG A 737 -24.77 8.49 25.47
N CYS A 738 -24.14 7.33 25.55
CA CYS A 738 -23.32 6.96 26.71
C CYS A 738 -22.07 7.87 26.74
N GLU A 739 -21.87 8.62 27.80
CA GLU A 739 -20.72 9.54 27.90
C GLU A 739 -19.42 8.83 28.25
N SER A 740 -19.44 7.61 28.83
CA SER A 740 -18.25 6.81 29.11
C SER A 740 -17.54 6.41 27.81
N CYS A 741 -18.24 5.80 26.85
CA CYS A 741 -17.68 5.44 25.55
C CYS A 741 -17.95 6.51 24.45
N LYS A 742 -18.54 7.65 24.81
CA LYS A 742 -18.90 8.74 23.89
C LYS A 742 -19.74 8.27 22.68
N GLY A 743 -20.49 7.19 22.83
CA GLY A 743 -21.34 6.61 21.80
C GLY A 743 -20.71 5.53 20.93
N ASP A 744 -19.45 5.16 21.18
CA ASP A 744 -18.76 4.10 20.42
C ASP A 744 -19.31 2.70 20.73
N GLY A 745 -19.86 2.50 21.94
CA GLY A 745 -20.30 1.21 22.45
C GLY A 745 -19.17 0.30 22.90
N ILE A 746 -17.95 0.59 22.49
CA ILE A 746 -16.72 -0.14 22.80
C ILE A 746 -15.67 0.83 23.35
N VAL A 747 -14.73 0.31 24.09
CA VAL A 747 -13.55 1.01 24.59
C VAL A 747 -12.32 0.40 23.94
N LYS A 748 -11.49 1.24 23.34
CA LYS A 748 -10.20 0.85 22.77
C LYS A 748 -9.18 0.81 23.91
N ILE A 749 -8.54 -0.33 24.09
CA ILE A 749 -7.41 -0.51 24.98
C ILE A 749 -6.15 -0.54 24.11
N GLU A 750 -5.34 0.50 24.21
CA GLU A 750 -4.08 0.60 23.44
C GLU A 750 -3.02 -0.30 24.08
N MET A 751 -2.48 -1.21 23.28
CA MET A 751 -1.44 -2.15 23.68
C MET A 751 -0.14 -1.77 22.97
N HIS A 752 0.84 -1.22 23.68
CA HIS A 752 2.07 -0.65 23.11
C HIS A 752 2.85 -1.60 22.16
N PHE A 753 2.77 -2.91 22.37
CA PHE A 753 3.52 -3.92 21.59
C PHE A 753 2.61 -4.96 20.90
N LEU A 754 1.30 -4.91 21.12
CA LEU A 754 0.31 -5.82 20.58
C LEU A 754 -0.77 -5.03 19.84
N PRO A 755 -1.57 -5.67 18.98
CA PRO A 755 -2.74 -5.03 18.37
C PRO A 755 -3.69 -4.51 19.46
N ASP A 756 -4.28 -3.34 19.19
CA ASP A 756 -5.27 -2.74 20.09
C ASP A 756 -6.45 -3.67 20.32
N VAL A 757 -6.89 -3.78 21.56
CA VAL A 757 -8.05 -4.60 21.95
C VAL A 757 -9.29 -3.72 22.10
N TYR A 758 -10.40 -4.15 21.52
CA TYR A 758 -11.69 -3.48 21.63
C TYR A 758 -12.61 -4.30 22.52
N VAL A 759 -13.01 -3.72 23.65
CA VAL A 759 -13.94 -4.37 24.60
C VAL A 759 -15.27 -3.63 24.68
N PRO A 760 -16.41 -4.31 24.89
CA PRO A 760 -17.68 -3.61 25.14
C PRO A 760 -17.57 -2.63 26.31
N CYS A 761 -18.20 -1.49 26.20
CA CYS A 761 -18.22 -0.48 27.26
C CYS A 761 -18.97 -1.03 28.49
N ASP A 762 -18.36 -1.01 29.67
CA ASP A 762 -18.92 -1.53 30.91
C ASP A 762 -20.20 -0.82 31.36
N VAL A 763 -20.36 0.46 31.02
CA VAL A 763 -21.52 1.28 31.41
C VAL A 763 -22.71 0.98 30.51
N CYS A 764 -22.56 1.04 29.20
CA CYS A 764 -23.69 0.82 28.27
C CYS A 764 -23.77 -0.60 27.73
N LYS A 765 -22.79 -1.47 28.03
CA LYS A 765 -22.71 -2.86 27.55
C LYS A 765 -22.94 -2.99 26.05
N GLY A 766 -22.28 -2.14 25.29
CA GLY A 766 -22.38 -2.10 23.83
C GLY A 766 -23.57 -1.30 23.26
N LYS A 767 -24.55 -0.90 24.06
CA LYS A 767 -25.79 -0.24 23.59
C LYS A 767 -25.63 1.20 23.10
N ARG A 768 -24.47 1.86 23.30
CA ARG A 768 -24.13 3.22 22.82
C ARG A 768 -24.89 4.38 23.46
N TYR A 769 -26.02 4.18 24.12
CA TYR A 769 -26.92 5.18 24.68
C TYR A 769 -26.95 5.18 26.20
N ASN A 770 -27.39 6.29 26.78
CA ASN A 770 -27.71 6.37 28.19
C ASN A 770 -29.07 5.71 28.49
N ARG A 771 -29.31 5.45 29.78
CA ARG A 771 -30.51 4.73 30.24
C ARG A 771 -31.83 5.42 29.84
N GLU A 772 -31.91 6.73 29.98
CA GLU A 772 -33.13 7.49 29.72
C GLU A 772 -33.54 7.46 28.25
N THR A 773 -32.55 7.43 27.30
CA THR A 773 -32.83 7.28 25.87
C THR A 773 -33.35 5.89 25.54
N LEU A 774 -32.86 4.86 26.23
CA LEU A 774 -33.26 3.47 26.02
C LEU A 774 -34.67 3.16 26.57
N GLU A 775 -35.23 4.06 27.39
CA GLU A 775 -36.62 3.95 27.90
C GLU A 775 -37.68 4.40 26.87
N VAL A 776 -37.32 4.91 25.73
CA VAL A 776 -38.22 5.26 24.63
C VAL A 776 -38.38 4.08 23.69
N TYR A 777 -39.64 3.65 23.47
CA TYR A 777 -39.93 2.47 22.67
C TYR A 777 -40.78 2.82 21.43
N TYR A 778 -40.51 2.11 20.35
CA TYR A 778 -41.37 2.02 19.17
C TYR A 778 -41.70 0.57 18.90
N LYS A 779 -42.97 0.17 18.88
CA LYS A 779 -43.41 -1.22 18.78
C LYS A 779 -42.66 -2.19 19.72
N GLY A 780 -42.42 -1.77 20.97
CA GLY A 780 -41.73 -2.59 21.96
C GLY A 780 -40.21 -2.72 21.84
N LYS A 781 -39.58 -1.99 20.92
CA LYS A 781 -38.12 -1.97 20.70
C LYS A 781 -37.59 -0.57 20.95
N ASN A 782 -36.47 -0.45 21.66
CA ASN A 782 -35.76 0.80 21.83
C ASN A 782 -34.77 1.02 20.66
N ILE A 783 -34.11 2.18 20.61
CA ILE A 783 -33.22 2.55 19.53
C ILE A 783 -31.98 1.63 19.42
N ALA A 784 -31.48 1.10 20.53
CA ALA A 784 -30.36 0.16 20.53
C ALA A 784 -30.80 -1.23 20.01
N ASP A 785 -31.98 -1.69 20.40
CA ASP A 785 -32.55 -2.93 19.89
C ASP A 785 -32.72 -2.90 18.36
N VAL A 786 -33.10 -1.73 17.83
CA VAL A 786 -33.23 -1.51 16.38
C VAL A 786 -31.88 -1.57 15.67
N LEU A 787 -30.83 -1.00 16.28
CA LEU A 787 -29.47 -1.09 15.71
C LEU A 787 -28.92 -2.53 15.76
N ASP A 788 -29.38 -3.34 16.69
CA ASP A 788 -28.98 -4.74 16.83
C ASP A 788 -29.76 -5.70 15.89
N MET A 789 -30.89 -5.25 15.33
CA MET A 789 -31.62 -6.02 14.31
C MET A 789 -30.76 -6.27 13.09
N THR A 790 -30.95 -7.45 12.46
CA THR A 790 -30.50 -7.66 11.09
C THR A 790 -31.26 -6.75 10.13
N ILE A 791 -30.67 -6.46 8.98
CA ILE A 791 -31.32 -5.61 7.95
C ILE A 791 -32.66 -6.22 7.51
N GLU A 792 -32.72 -7.56 7.42
CA GLU A 792 -33.95 -8.30 7.09
C GLU A 792 -35.00 -8.14 8.18
N GLN A 793 -34.69 -8.36 9.44
CA GLN A 793 -35.58 -8.14 10.57
C GLN A 793 -36.05 -6.69 10.64
N ALA A 794 -35.15 -5.73 10.40
CA ALA A 794 -35.50 -4.31 10.39
C ALA A 794 -36.42 -3.96 9.21
N ARG A 795 -36.18 -4.52 8.01
CA ARG A 795 -37.09 -4.37 6.85
C ARG A 795 -38.51 -4.76 7.22
N ASP A 796 -38.68 -5.92 7.82
CA ASP A 796 -40.02 -6.44 8.18
C ASP A 796 -40.63 -5.62 9.32
N PHE A 797 -39.84 -5.21 10.33
CA PHE A 797 -40.27 -4.37 11.44
C PHE A 797 -40.79 -2.99 10.98
N PHE A 798 -40.10 -2.37 10.01
CA PHE A 798 -40.46 -1.07 9.44
C PHE A 798 -41.34 -1.18 8.18
N SER A 799 -41.92 -2.33 7.88
CA SER A 799 -42.81 -2.51 6.71
C SER A 799 -43.92 -1.45 6.57
N PRO A 800 -44.53 -0.89 7.66
CA PRO A 800 -45.51 0.18 7.52
C PRO A 800 -44.91 1.53 7.16
N ILE A 801 -43.60 1.73 7.30
CA ILE A 801 -42.94 3.01 7.05
C ILE A 801 -42.20 2.93 5.72
N GLN A 802 -42.91 3.17 4.61
CA GLN A 802 -42.42 2.97 3.23
C GLN A 802 -41.02 3.59 2.97
N ARG A 803 -40.72 4.78 3.53
CA ARG A 803 -39.44 5.47 3.31
C ARG A 803 -38.26 4.71 3.91
N ILE A 804 -38.43 4.11 5.09
CA ILE A 804 -37.42 3.28 5.75
C ILE A 804 -37.38 1.92 5.08
N HIS A 805 -38.53 1.28 4.87
CA HIS A 805 -38.66 -0.04 4.24
C HIS A 805 -37.94 -0.10 2.90
N ARG A 806 -38.16 0.88 2.00
CA ARG A 806 -37.54 0.92 0.68
C ARG A 806 -36.01 0.90 0.75
N LYS A 807 -35.39 1.65 1.69
CA LYS A 807 -33.92 1.66 1.84
C LYS A 807 -33.38 0.34 2.37
N LEU A 808 -34.10 -0.28 3.32
CA LEU A 808 -33.74 -1.58 3.86
C LEU A 808 -33.92 -2.70 2.84
N ASP A 809 -34.95 -2.60 1.99
CA ASP A 809 -35.16 -3.57 0.91
C ASP A 809 -34.04 -3.56 -0.11
N VAL A 810 -33.53 -2.39 -0.50
CA VAL A 810 -32.36 -2.29 -1.40
C VAL A 810 -31.14 -2.96 -0.76
N LEU A 811 -30.91 -2.81 0.55
CA LEU A 811 -29.84 -3.50 1.26
C LEU A 811 -30.01 -5.03 1.25
N CYS A 812 -31.25 -5.52 1.36
CA CYS A 812 -31.55 -6.95 1.21
C CYS A 812 -31.32 -7.44 -0.23
N GLN A 813 -31.67 -6.64 -1.23
CA GLN A 813 -31.47 -6.99 -2.65
C GLN A 813 -30.00 -7.16 -3.01
N VAL A 814 -29.09 -6.36 -2.44
CA VAL A 814 -27.63 -6.54 -2.62
C VAL A 814 -27.04 -7.67 -1.77
N GLY A 815 -27.87 -8.47 -1.09
CA GLY A 815 -27.43 -9.63 -0.32
C GLY A 815 -26.89 -9.32 1.08
N LEU A 816 -27.27 -8.18 1.70
CA LEU A 816 -26.80 -7.77 3.03
C LEU A 816 -27.86 -7.97 4.14
N GLY A 817 -28.91 -8.74 3.87
CA GLY A 817 -30.00 -8.97 4.83
C GLY A 817 -29.56 -9.50 6.18
N TYR A 818 -28.52 -10.32 6.22
CA TYR A 818 -27.98 -10.94 7.43
C TYR A 818 -27.20 -9.99 8.35
N MET A 819 -26.74 -8.85 7.83
CA MET A 819 -25.95 -7.88 8.59
C MET A 819 -26.80 -7.13 9.61
N ARG A 820 -26.20 -6.75 10.75
CA ARG A 820 -26.87 -5.87 11.72
C ARG A 820 -26.80 -4.41 11.26
N LEU A 821 -27.88 -3.65 11.48
CA LEU A 821 -27.95 -2.23 11.13
C LEU A 821 -26.84 -1.37 11.80
N GLY A 822 -26.55 -1.65 13.07
CA GLY A 822 -25.55 -0.96 13.86
C GLY A 822 -24.15 -1.58 13.83
N GLN A 823 -23.88 -2.54 12.94
CA GLN A 823 -22.58 -3.20 12.83
C GLN A 823 -21.48 -2.19 12.52
N PRO A 824 -20.41 -2.09 13.34
CA PRO A 824 -19.33 -1.14 13.11
C PRO A 824 -18.66 -1.34 11.76
N SER A 825 -18.34 -0.23 11.07
CA SER A 825 -17.63 -0.28 9.77
C SER A 825 -16.29 -1.01 9.81
N THR A 826 -15.63 -1.02 10.96
CA THR A 826 -14.34 -1.68 11.18
C THR A 826 -14.42 -3.20 11.18
N THR A 827 -15.63 -3.77 11.32
CA THR A 827 -15.87 -5.23 11.31
C THR A 827 -16.35 -5.74 9.96
N LEU A 828 -16.63 -4.83 9.00
CA LEU A 828 -17.09 -5.21 7.67
C LEU A 828 -15.93 -5.72 6.82
N SER A 829 -16.21 -6.72 5.99
CA SER A 829 -15.32 -7.09 4.89
C SER A 829 -15.34 -6.02 3.79
N GLY A 830 -14.30 -5.99 2.93
CA GLY A 830 -14.24 -5.06 1.80
C GLY A 830 -15.46 -5.19 0.88
N GLY A 831 -15.87 -6.41 0.56
CA GLY A 831 -17.05 -6.68 -0.27
C GLY A 831 -18.37 -6.26 0.39
N GLU A 832 -18.53 -6.40 1.71
CA GLU A 832 -19.69 -5.90 2.44
C GLU A 832 -19.76 -4.37 2.41
N ALA A 833 -18.63 -3.69 2.65
CA ALA A 833 -18.54 -2.23 2.59
C ALA A 833 -18.90 -1.73 1.19
N GLN A 834 -18.42 -2.36 0.14
CA GLN A 834 -18.70 -2.05 -1.25
C GLN A 834 -20.20 -2.22 -1.57
N ARG A 835 -20.82 -3.30 -1.13
CA ARG A 835 -22.26 -3.52 -1.32
C ARG A 835 -23.13 -2.50 -0.56
N VAL A 836 -22.70 -2.04 0.64
CA VAL A 836 -23.39 -0.94 1.34
C VAL A 836 -23.32 0.36 0.53
N LYS A 837 -22.17 0.67 -0.09
CA LYS A 837 -21.99 1.81 -0.98
C LYS A 837 -22.91 1.69 -2.21
N LEU A 838 -22.92 0.52 -2.85
CA LEU A 838 -23.78 0.23 -4.00
C LEU A 838 -25.27 0.41 -3.65
N ALA A 839 -25.73 -0.15 -2.53
CA ALA A 839 -27.11 0.00 -2.05
C ALA A 839 -27.47 1.47 -1.80
N THR A 840 -26.54 2.26 -1.29
CA THR A 840 -26.74 3.69 -1.07
C THR A 840 -26.98 4.43 -2.38
N GLU A 841 -26.20 4.13 -3.40
CA GLU A 841 -26.37 4.76 -4.73
C GLU A 841 -27.65 4.30 -5.45
N LEU A 842 -27.98 3.01 -5.36
CA LEU A 842 -29.25 2.47 -5.89
C LEU A 842 -30.50 3.10 -5.26
N SER A 843 -30.40 3.53 -4.00
CA SER A 843 -31.52 4.19 -3.30
C SER A 843 -31.78 5.62 -3.77
N LYS A 844 -30.85 6.24 -4.52
CA LYS A 844 -30.96 7.60 -5.06
C LYS A 844 -31.65 7.58 -6.44
N LYS A 845 -32.28 8.69 -6.81
CA LYS A 845 -32.76 8.86 -8.20
C LYS A 845 -31.57 9.15 -9.10
N GLY A 846 -31.32 8.30 -10.08
CA GLY A 846 -30.31 8.50 -11.10
C GLY A 846 -30.69 9.56 -12.12
N THR A 847 -29.70 10.22 -12.73
CA THR A 847 -29.88 11.17 -13.82
C THR A 847 -29.89 10.50 -15.19
N GLY A 848 -29.45 9.24 -15.27
CA GLY A 848 -29.33 8.49 -16.53
C GLY A 848 -28.04 8.82 -17.32
N ARG A 849 -27.11 9.63 -16.76
CA ARG A 849 -25.82 9.98 -17.37
C ARG A 849 -24.67 9.86 -16.36
N THR A 850 -24.82 8.99 -15.37
CA THR A 850 -23.79 8.74 -14.36
C THR A 850 -22.90 7.59 -14.81
N LEU A 851 -21.59 7.74 -14.63
CA LEU A 851 -20.63 6.64 -14.75
C LEU A 851 -20.37 6.02 -13.39
N TYR A 852 -20.72 4.76 -13.24
CA TYR A 852 -20.38 3.95 -12.07
C TYR A 852 -19.11 3.17 -12.35
N ILE A 853 -18.14 3.27 -11.45
CA ILE A 853 -16.89 2.52 -11.46
C ILE A 853 -16.89 1.57 -10.28
N LEU A 854 -16.63 0.28 -10.51
CA LEU A 854 -16.53 -0.73 -9.48
C LEU A 854 -15.20 -1.49 -9.64
N ASP A 855 -14.52 -1.70 -8.52
CA ASP A 855 -13.26 -2.45 -8.48
C ASP A 855 -13.50 -3.81 -7.81
N GLU A 856 -13.38 -4.90 -8.59
CA GLU A 856 -13.55 -6.29 -8.18
C GLU A 856 -14.77 -6.52 -7.27
N PRO A 857 -16.01 -6.19 -7.71
CA PRO A 857 -17.18 -6.26 -6.84
C PRO A 857 -17.63 -7.68 -6.48
N THR A 858 -17.05 -8.71 -7.08
CA THR A 858 -17.34 -10.13 -6.76
C THR A 858 -16.49 -10.69 -5.63
N THR A 859 -15.58 -9.90 -5.09
CA THR A 859 -14.71 -10.29 -3.98
C THR A 859 -15.52 -10.84 -2.80
N GLY A 860 -15.21 -12.07 -2.36
CA GLY A 860 -15.88 -12.73 -1.25
C GLY A 860 -17.34 -13.15 -1.52
N LEU A 861 -17.74 -13.22 -2.78
CA LEU A 861 -19.09 -13.60 -3.16
C LEU A 861 -19.19 -15.04 -3.66
N HIS A 862 -20.13 -15.77 -3.10
CA HIS A 862 -20.58 -17.02 -3.70
C HIS A 862 -21.26 -16.77 -5.06
N VAL A 863 -21.20 -17.73 -5.99
CA VAL A 863 -21.76 -17.59 -7.35
C VAL A 863 -23.24 -17.16 -7.34
N ALA A 864 -24.04 -17.62 -6.37
CA ALA A 864 -25.42 -17.17 -6.21
C ALA A 864 -25.55 -15.67 -5.87
N ASP A 865 -24.60 -15.11 -5.12
CA ASP A 865 -24.56 -13.68 -4.82
C ASP A 865 -24.03 -12.89 -6.00
N VAL A 866 -23.12 -13.47 -6.80
CA VAL A 866 -22.64 -12.91 -8.08
C VAL A 866 -23.82 -12.76 -9.07
N ASP A 867 -24.70 -13.76 -9.18
CA ASP A 867 -25.89 -13.68 -10.05
C ASP A 867 -26.82 -12.52 -9.64
N ARG A 868 -27.00 -12.29 -8.34
CA ARG A 868 -27.76 -11.13 -7.83
C ARG A 868 -27.09 -9.81 -8.17
N LEU A 869 -25.76 -9.73 -7.96
CA LEU A 869 -24.98 -8.52 -8.28
C LEU A 869 -25.07 -8.18 -9.76
N VAL A 870 -24.89 -9.15 -10.65
CA VAL A 870 -24.98 -8.97 -12.10
C VAL A 870 -26.34 -8.38 -12.50
N LYS A 871 -27.44 -8.89 -11.96
CA LYS A 871 -28.79 -8.36 -12.19
C LYS A 871 -28.88 -6.87 -11.80
N ILE A 872 -28.28 -6.50 -10.67
CA ILE A 872 -28.26 -5.11 -10.19
C ILE A 872 -27.44 -4.22 -11.12
N LEU A 873 -26.27 -4.67 -11.58
CA LEU A 873 -25.44 -3.92 -12.52
C LEU A 873 -26.16 -3.69 -13.84
N HIS A 874 -26.89 -4.68 -14.35
CA HIS A 874 -27.72 -4.55 -15.54
C HIS A 874 -28.88 -3.56 -15.33
N GLN A 875 -29.53 -3.53 -14.17
CA GLN A 875 -30.58 -2.56 -13.82
C GLN A 875 -30.05 -1.11 -13.81
N LEU A 876 -28.81 -0.89 -13.33
CA LEU A 876 -28.17 0.43 -13.40
C LEU A 876 -28.00 0.90 -14.84
N VAL A 877 -27.56 0.00 -15.73
CA VAL A 877 -27.40 0.31 -17.16
C VAL A 877 -28.76 0.55 -17.82
N GLU A 878 -29.77 -0.25 -17.51
CA GLU A 878 -31.14 -0.08 -18.02
C GLU A 878 -31.76 1.26 -17.61
N SER A 879 -31.33 1.83 -16.50
CA SER A 879 -31.67 3.17 -16.05
C SER A 879 -30.94 4.30 -16.82
N GLY A 880 -30.21 3.97 -17.90
CA GLY A 880 -29.50 4.91 -18.79
C GLY A 880 -28.04 5.20 -18.36
N ASN A 881 -27.56 4.67 -17.26
CA ASN A 881 -26.20 4.91 -16.75
C ASN A 881 -25.17 4.07 -17.48
N SER A 882 -23.89 4.43 -17.30
CA SER A 882 -22.74 3.63 -17.73
C SER A 882 -22.11 2.91 -16.53
N VAL A 883 -21.71 1.66 -16.71
CA VAL A 883 -21.07 0.88 -15.66
C VAL A 883 -19.75 0.34 -16.18
N VAL A 884 -18.67 0.64 -15.48
CA VAL A 884 -17.30 0.13 -15.74
C VAL A 884 -16.86 -0.67 -14.54
N VAL A 885 -16.49 -1.91 -14.76
CA VAL A 885 -16.08 -2.84 -13.69
C VAL A 885 -14.71 -3.42 -13.99
N ILE A 886 -13.78 -3.32 -13.06
CA ILE A 886 -12.56 -4.14 -13.09
C ILE A 886 -12.94 -5.52 -12.58
N GLU A 887 -12.72 -6.57 -13.37
CA GLU A 887 -13.14 -7.92 -13.00
C GLU A 887 -12.23 -9.02 -13.53
N HIS A 888 -12.18 -10.10 -12.76
CA HIS A 888 -11.53 -11.36 -13.12
C HIS A 888 -12.50 -12.54 -13.15
N ASN A 889 -13.65 -12.40 -12.51
CA ASN A 889 -14.69 -13.43 -12.46
C ASN A 889 -15.36 -13.61 -13.84
N LEU A 890 -15.19 -14.81 -14.45
CA LEU A 890 -15.71 -15.11 -15.78
C LEU A 890 -17.24 -15.09 -15.84
N ASP A 891 -17.93 -15.36 -14.74
CA ASP A 891 -19.38 -15.28 -14.66
C ASP A 891 -19.91 -13.84 -14.84
N VAL A 892 -19.17 -12.84 -14.37
CA VAL A 892 -19.47 -11.44 -14.62
C VAL A 892 -19.05 -11.05 -16.03
N ILE A 893 -17.82 -11.37 -16.42
CA ILE A 893 -17.25 -10.98 -17.71
C ILE A 893 -18.09 -11.49 -18.90
N LYS A 894 -18.59 -12.74 -18.82
CA LYS A 894 -19.46 -13.30 -19.87
C LYS A 894 -20.78 -12.54 -20.05
N THR A 895 -21.22 -11.77 -19.03
CA THR A 895 -22.48 -10.99 -19.08
C THR A 895 -22.28 -9.55 -19.56
N ALA A 896 -21.05 -9.06 -19.65
CA ALA A 896 -20.73 -7.70 -20.06
C ALA A 896 -21.16 -7.40 -21.51
N ASP A 897 -21.57 -6.16 -21.80
CA ASP A 897 -21.85 -5.71 -23.17
C ASP A 897 -20.55 -5.49 -23.94
N GLN A 898 -19.49 -4.99 -23.26
CA GLN A 898 -18.19 -4.69 -23.83
C GLN A 898 -17.07 -5.10 -22.86
N ILE A 899 -15.93 -5.45 -23.41
CA ILE A 899 -14.70 -5.76 -22.65
C ILE A 899 -13.58 -4.86 -23.18
N ILE A 900 -12.75 -4.38 -22.28
CA ILE A 900 -11.45 -3.73 -22.53
C ILE A 900 -10.40 -4.60 -21.87
N ASP A 901 -9.64 -5.36 -22.67
CA ASP A 901 -8.63 -6.30 -22.17
C ASP A 901 -7.24 -5.68 -22.23
N LEU A 902 -6.61 -5.54 -21.05
CA LEU A 902 -5.28 -4.95 -20.86
C LEU A 902 -4.23 -6.04 -20.66
N GLY A 903 -3.06 -5.83 -21.24
CA GLY A 903 -1.99 -6.83 -21.15
C GLY A 903 -0.79 -6.51 -22.05
N PRO A 904 -0.19 -7.56 -22.67
CA PRO A 904 -0.49 -8.99 -22.52
C PRO A 904 -0.07 -9.59 -21.17
N GLU A 905 0.96 -9.02 -20.51
CA GLU A 905 1.53 -9.49 -19.26
C GLU A 905 1.36 -8.46 -18.15
N GLY A 906 1.88 -8.75 -16.94
CA GLY A 906 1.97 -7.80 -15.81
C GLY A 906 3.24 -6.94 -15.86
N GLY A 907 3.25 -5.84 -15.09
CA GLY A 907 4.38 -4.92 -14.95
C GLY A 907 4.81 -4.29 -16.27
N ASP A 908 6.12 -4.18 -16.50
CA ASP A 908 6.68 -3.51 -17.69
C ASP A 908 6.35 -4.22 -19.00
N ARG A 909 5.99 -5.50 -18.96
CA ARG A 909 5.56 -6.27 -20.13
C ARG A 909 4.06 -6.11 -20.44
N GLY A 910 3.32 -5.40 -19.59
CA GLY A 910 1.92 -5.04 -19.73
C GLY A 910 1.69 -3.62 -20.21
N GLY A 911 0.58 -3.04 -19.82
CA GLY A 911 0.26 -1.61 -20.02
C GLY A 911 -0.20 -1.23 -21.41
N THR A 912 -0.64 -2.21 -22.22
CA THR A 912 -1.21 -1.98 -23.57
C THR A 912 -2.62 -2.58 -23.64
N ILE A 913 -3.38 -2.18 -24.68
CA ILE A 913 -4.67 -2.80 -24.99
C ILE A 913 -4.42 -4.03 -25.84
N VAL A 914 -4.84 -5.19 -25.36
CA VAL A 914 -4.76 -6.46 -26.12
C VAL A 914 -5.91 -6.51 -27.13
N THR A 915 -7.13 -6.26 -26.66
CA THR A 915 -8.32 -6.23 -27.51
C THR A 915 -9.47 -5.48 -26.84
N THR A 916 -10.45 -5.06 -27.62
CA THR A 916 -11.71 -4.48 -27.15
C THR A 916 -12.85 -5.05 -27.97
N GLY A 917 -14.02 -5.26 -27.36
CA GLY A 917 -15.20 -5.75 -28.08
C GLY A 917 -16.19 -6.46 -27.18
N THR A 918 -17.16 -7.16 -27.77
CA THR A 918 -18.07 -8.02 -27.01
C THR A 918 -17.34 -9.26 -26.50
N PRO A 919 -17.84 -9.96 -25.46
CA PRO A 919 -17.25 -11.20 -24.98
C PRO A 919 -16.99 -12.22 -26.07
N GLU A 920 -17.90 -12.33 -27.06
CA GLU A 920 -17.78 -13.25 -28.19
C GLU A 920 -16.67 -12.84 -29.19
N GLN A 921 -16.36 -11.55 -29.27
CA GLN A 921 -15.25 -11.04 -30.10
C GLN A 921 -13.92 -11.26 -29.40
N VAL A 922 -13.83 -10.96 -28.11
CA VAL A 922 -12.62 -11.13 -27.29
C VAL A 922 -12.23 -12.61 -27.22
N ALA A 923 -13.19 -13.53 -27.08
CA ALA A 923 -12.97 -14.97 -27.07
C ALA A 923 -12.30 -15.54 -28.34
N LYS A 924 -12.30 -14.77 -29.45
CA LYS A 924 -11.65 -15.14 -30.71
C LYS A 924 -10.21 -14.66 -30.85
N VAL A 925 -9.74 -13.84 -29.92
CA VAL A 925 -8.39 -13.23 -29.97
C VAL A 925 -7.40 -14.12 -29.23
N PRO A 926 -6.45 -14.79 -29.93
CA PRO A 926 -5.54 -15.76 -29.29
C PRO A 926 -4.59 -15.11 -28.27
N GLN A 927 -4.29 -13.80 -28.40
CA GLN A 927 -3.39 -13.08 -27.48
C GLN A 927 -4.08 -12.68 -26.18
N SER A 928 -5.42 -12.74 -26.10
CA SER A 928 -6.18 -12.43 -24.92
C SER A 928 -6.29 -13.65 -24.01
N TYR A 929 -5.61 -13.62 -22.87
CA TYR A 929 -5.79 -14.67 -21.86
C TYR A 929 -7.24 -14.75 -21.39
N THR A 930 -7.86 -13.60 -21.11
CA THR A 930 -9.30 -13.55 -20.77
C THR A 930 -10.14 -14.22 -21.85
N GLY A 931 -9.85 -13.96 -23.13
CA GLY A 931 -10.54 -14.57 -24.26
C GLY A 931 -10.39 -16.10 -24.31
N GLN A 932 -9.19 -16.62 -24.02
CA GLN A 932 -8.92 -18.06 -24.01
C GLN A 932 -9.78 -18.80 -22.95
N TYR A 933 -9.88 -18.27 -21.72
CA TYR A 933 -10.69 -18.87 -20.66
C TYR A 933 -12.20 -18.66 -20.88
N LEU A 934 -12.59 -17.55 -21.53
CA LEU A 934 -13.99 -17.26 -21.83
C LEU A 934 -14.57 -18.13 -22.97
N ALA A 935 -13.76 -18.51 -23.93
CA ALA A 935 -14.20 -19.26 -25.12
C ALA A 935 -14.93 -20.57 -24.78
N PRO A 936 -14.44 -21.48 -23.92
CA PRO A 936 -15.12 -22.72 -23.58
C PRO A 936 -16.45 -22.47 -22.83
N ILE A 937 -16.53 -21.44 -22.00
CA ILE A 937 -17.76 -21.09 -21.26
C ILE A 937 -18.87 -20.64 -22.22
N LEU A 938 -18.54 -19.76 -23.16
CA LEU A 938 -19.48 -19.30 -24.19
C LEU A 938 -19.92 -20.43 -25.14
N ALA A 939 -19.05 -21.40 -25.41
CA ALA A 939 -19.37 -22.57 -26.25
C ALA A 939 -20.34 -23.54 -25.53
N LYS A 940 -20.08 -23.87 -24.25
CA LYS A 940 -20.96 -24.73 -23.46
C LYS A 940 -22.40 -24.19 -23.37
N GLN A 941 -22.56 -22.90 -23.11
CA GLN A 941 -23.91 -22.30 -23.00
C GLN A 941 -24.67 -22.21 -24.33
N LYS A 942 -23.97 -22.15 -25.47
CA LYS A 942 -24.62 -22.26 -26.80
C LYS A 942 -25.11 -23.67 -27.10
N ALA A 943 -24.47 -24.69 -26.56
CA ALA A 943 -24.86 -26.09 -26.75
C ALA A 943 -26.08 -26.49 -25.90
N HIS A 944 -26.38 -25.78 -24.84
CA HIS A 944 -27.55 -25.98 -23.97
C HIS A 944 -28.80 -25.15 -24.33
N LYS A 945 -28.68 -24.23 -25.29
CA LYS A 945 -29.82 -23.53 -25.93
C LYS A 945 -30.22 -24.25 -27.23
#